data_2eda765e939691762c0204385b1afd17
#
_entry.id   2eda765e939691762c0204385b1afd17
#
_cell.length_a   1.000
_cell.length_b   1.000
_cell.length_c   1.000
_cell.angle_alpha   90.00
_cell.angle_beta   90.00
_cell.angle_gamma   90.00
#
_symmetry.space_group_name_H-M   'P 1'
#
loop_
_entity.id
_entity.type
_entity.pdbx_description
1 polymer ?
#
loop_
_entity_poly.entity_id
_entity_poly.type
_entity_poly.pdbx_seq_one_letter_code
_entity_poly.pdbx_strand_id
1 'polypeptide(L)'
;MFLGIVVFLFLLAIFDLVVGVSNDAVNFMNSAIGAKAASFKTIIAIAAFGIFIGATLSNGMMEIARHGIFRPEQFYFQELMCIFLAVMVTDVVLLDIFNSLGMPTSTTVSMVFELLGGTFVLALIKIAEDKTGMLGFADLLNTEKALSVILGIFLSVAVAFFFGTLVQYLSRLLFTFNYTKKLKYTIGLFGGIAVTAIIYFMLIKGLKDSAFMTTENKHWIQENTLMLVSCSFVFFTILMQILHWCKINIFKVVVMLGTFALAMAFAGNDLVNFIGVPLAGFSAYTDFMANGNGEPMGYLMNSLNGPAKTPFLFLFLAGVIMVYALITSKKAQNVVKTSVDLSRQDEGDEMFGSSAVARSIVRSTMSASESIAKILPDNLKRWADSRFNKDVMIMENGAAFDLIRASVNLVLAGLLIALGTSLKLPLSTTYVTFMVAMGSSLADRAWSRDSAVYRITGVLSVIGGWFITAGAAFTICFVVTLIMYYGGTFAMLALIALAIFLLVRSNIHYSKKQKDKGKDDIFSRLIASKDKEERWTLLRQHVNNTLVAEMAFTNETYRQITDGFINENLKALRKAVNNTDNQKEMLKKIRRKEILGLRRIDNFTAIEKNTWFHLGSNSCEQMLYCLKRICDPCKEHVDNKFTPLSERATNEFIPIRDEMTALMTKATEVLANKAYDQTDALLREGALLKGKISTLRKEQMDRIQERDVNVKASMVYLNVLQESQELVSYWRHLLRADRMFQTDLKK
;
A
#
# COMPACT_ATOMS: atom_id res chain seq x y z
N MET A 1 -11.79 -33.60 -20.70
CA MET A 1 -11.84 -32.16 -20.58
C MET A 1 -12.00 -31.72 -19.12
N PHE A 2 -13.06 -32.08 -18.40
CA PHE A 2 -13.34 -31.62 -17.04
C PHE A 2 -12.29 -32.03 -15.99
N LEU A 3 -11.70 -33.21 -16.08
CA LEU A 3 -10.55 -33.58 -15.25
C LEU A 3 -9.37 -32.60 -15.44
N GLY A 4 -9.12 -32.18 -16.67
CA GLY A 4 -8.09 -31.18 -16.97
C GLY A 4 -8.41 -29.83 -16.31
N ILE A 5 -9.68 -29.40 -16.30
CA ILE A 5 -10.12 -28.17 -15.60
C ILE A 5 -9.89 -28.32 -14.09
N VAL A 6 -10.25 -29.45 -13.48
CA VAL A 6 -10.02 -29.70 -12.05
C VAL A 6 -8.53 -29.65 -11.69
N VAL A 7 -7.68 -30.31 -12.47
CA VAL A 7 -6.23 -30.25 -12.28
C VAL A 7 -5.73 -28.81 -12.38
N PHE A 8 -6.25 -28.05 -13.33
CA PHE A 8 -5.86 -26.67 -13.51
C PHE A 8 -6.37 -25.77 -12.37
N LEU A 9 -7.57 -26.00 -11.85
CA LEU A 9 -8.08 -25.32 -10.65
C LEU A 9 -7.14 -25.51 -9.44
N PHE A 10 -6.60 -26.72 -9.24
CA PHE A 10 -5.62 -26.95 -8.18
C PHE A 10 -4.26 -26.30 -8.46
N LEU A 11 -3.83 -26.23 -9.71
CA LEU A 11 -2.63 -25.46 -10.06
C LEU A 11 -2.81 -23.97 -9.76
N LEU A 12 -3.95 -23.39 -10.15
CA LEU A 12 -4.30 -22.01 -9.82
C LEU A 12 -4.41 -21.81 -8.30
N ALA A 13 -4.96 -22.77 -7.56
CA ALA A 13 -5.01 -22.71 -6.08
C ALA A 13 -3.60 -22.62 -5.46
N ILE A 14 -2.61 -23.34 -5.99
CA ILE A 14 -1.22 -23.23 -5.53
C ILE A 14 -0.67 -21.83 -5.78
N PHE A 15 -0.91 -21.25 -6.95
CA PHE A 15 -0.51 -19.88 -7.25
C PHE A 15 -1.23 -18.87 -6.36
N ASP A 16 -2.52 -19.08 -6.15
CA ASP A 16 -3.36 -18.20 -5.33
C ASP A 16 -2.94 -18.23 -3.86
N LEU A 17 -2.65 -19.38 -3.29
CA LEU A 17 -2.05 -19.52 -1.97
C LEU A 17 -0.74 -18.71 -1.84
N VAL A 18 0.11 -18.72 -2.87
CA VAL A 18 1.37 -17.97 -2.85
C VAL A 18 1.13 -16.47 -2.97
N VAL A 19 0.26 -16.05 -3.88
CA VAL A 19 -0.04 -14.63 -4.15
C VAL A 19 -0.85 -14.03 -3.02
N GLY A 20 -1.90 -14.72 -2.55
CA GLY A 20 -2.79 -14.28 -1.49
C GLY A 20 -2.09 -14.18 -0.14
N VAL A 21 -1.33 -15.20 0.29
CA VAL A 21 -0.52 -15.11 1.52
C VAL A 21 0.48 -13.97 1.43
N SER A 22 1.01 -13.67 0.25
CA SER A 22 1.92 -12.52 0.06
C SER A 22 1.23 -11.18 0.28
N ASN A 23 -0.06 -11.05 -0.02
CA ASN A 23 -0.87 -9.87 0.29
C ASN A 23 -1.22 -9.83 1.78
N ASP A 24 -1.73 -10.92 2.30
CA ASP A 24 -2.36 -10.98 3.62
C ASP A 24 -1.36 -11.12 4.77
N ALA A 25 -0.07 -11.38 4.49
CA ALA A 25 0.99 -11.39 5.50
C ALA A 25 1.05 -10.11 6.33
N VAL A 26 0.64 -8.96 5.77
CA VAL A 26 0.53 -7.68 6.47
C VAL A 26 -0.41 -7.76 7.66
N ASN A 27 -1.47 -8.55 7.58
CA ASN A 27 -2.53 -8.59 8.58
C ASN A 27 -2.02 -9.03 9.96
N PHE A 28 -1.12 -10.01 10.00
CA PHE A 28 -0.59 -10.57 11.26
C PHE A 28 0.86 -10.19 11.55
N MET A 29 1.62 -9.67 10.58
CA MET A 29 3.04 -9.28 10.77
C MET A 29 3.25 -7.79 11.00
N ASN A 30 2.37 -6.93 10.49
CA ASN A 30 2.46 -5.47 10.53
C ASN A 30 2.82 -4.94 11.93
N SER A 31 2.05 -5.30 12.96
CA SER A 31 2.22 -4.76 14.30
C SER A 31 3.49 -5.25 15.00
N ALA A 32 3.85 -6.52 14.80
CA ALA A 32 5.09 -7.06 15.36
C ALA A 32 6.35 -6.46 14.70
N ILE A 33 6.32 -6.27 13.37
CA ILE A 33 7.41 -5.64 12.62
C ILE A 33 7.48 -4.14 12.92
N GLY A 34 6.34 -3.45 12.93
CA GLY A 34 6.25 -2.03 13.21
C GLY A 34 6.80 -1.64 14.59
N ALA A 35 6.52 -2.45 15.61
CA ALA A 35 7.04 -2.26 16.96
C ALA A 35 8.43 -2.88 17.19
N LYS A 36 9.01 -3.58 16.21
CA LYS A 36 10.27 -4.36 16.36
C LYS A 36 10.27 -5.27 17.61
N ALA A 37 9.17 -5.95 17.84
CA ALA A 37 9.01 -6.78 19.03
C ALA A 37 10.01 -7.94 19.11
N ALA A 38 10.42 -8.50 17.95
CA ALA A 38 11.45 -9.51 17.81
C ALA A 38 12.19 -9.36 16.47
N SER A 39 13.16 -10.26 16.22
CA SER A 39 13.82 -10.32 14.91
C SER A 39 12.81 -10.70 13.82
N PHE A 40 13.01 -10.22 12.59
CA PHE A 40 12.15 -10.53 11.45
C PHE A 40 12.00 -12.04 11.24
N LYS A 41 13.09 -12.80 11.39
CA LYS A 41 13.07 -14.27 11.28
C LYS A 41 12.20 -14.93 12.36
N THR A 42 12.26 -14.43 13.60
CA THR A 42 11.42 -14.91 14.70
C THR A 42 9.95 -14.65 14.47
N ILE A 43 9.61 -13.44 13.99
CA ILE A 43 8.22 -13.05 13.66
C ILE A 43 7.65 -13.98 12.57
N ILE A 44 8.41 -14.20 11.49
CA ILE A 44 8.00 -15.12 10.42
C ILE A 44 7.83 -16.55 10.93
N ALA A 45 8.75 -17.05 11.75
CA ALA A 45 8.65 -18.42 12.27
C ALA A 45 7.39 -18.63 13.12
N ILE A 46 7.07 -17.66 13.99
CA ILE A 46 5.85 -17.70 14.83
C ILE A 46 4.59 -17.59 13.97
N ALA A 47 4.58 -16.68 12.99
CA ALA A 47 3.47 -16.53 12.07
C ALA A 47 3.28 -17.79 11.19
N ALA A 48 4.36 -18.38 10.67
CA ALA A 48 4.33 -19.60 9.89
C ALA A 48 3.73 -20.78 10.68
N PHE A 49 4.10 -20.90 11.96
CA PHE A 49 3.53 -21.91 12.84
C PHE A 49 2.03 -21.69 13.07
N GLY A 50 1.61 -20.42 13.26
CA GLY A 50 0.20 -20.06 13.36
C GLY A 50 -0.59 -20.40 12.10
N ILE A 51 -0.07 -20.04 10.93
CA ILE A 51 -0.69 -20.36 9.62
C ILE A 51 -0.85 -21.87 9.45
N PHE A 52 0.22 -22.63 9.73
CA PHE A 52 0.19 -24.07 9.54
C PHE A 52 -0.90 -24.75 10.39
N ILE A 53 -0.98 -24.38 11.68
CA ILE A 53 -2.02 -24.89 12.56
C ILE A 53 -3.41 -24.42 12.11
N GLY A 54 -3.56 -23.13 11.80
CA GLY A 54 -4.84 -22.57 11.37
C GLY A 54 -5.36 -23.22 10.09
N ALA A 55 -4.50 -23.43 9.09
CA ALA A 55 -4.87 -24.07 7.83
C ALA A 55 -5.27 -25.53 8.03
N THR A 56 -4.49 -26.31 8.79
CA THR A 56 -4.77 -27.73 9.02
C THR A 56 -6.04 -28.00 9.83
N LEU A 57 -6.43 -27.03 10.65
CA LEU A 57 -7.65 -27.13 11.49
C LEU A 57 -8.87 -26.43 10.87
N SER A 58 -8.71 -25.71 9.74
CA SER A 58 -9.78 -24.97 9.08
C SER A 58 -10.71 -25.91 8.33
N ASN A 59 -11.99 -25.87 8.65
CA ASN A 59 -13.03 -26.60 7.88
C ASN A 59 -14.37 -25.80 7.77
N GLY A 60 -14.57 -24.82 8.64
CA GLY A 60 -15.89 -24.22 8.84
C GLY A 60 -16.37 -23.23 7.76
N MET A 61 -15.46 -22.66 6.97
CA MET A 61 -15.80 -21.59 6.02
C MET A 61 -15.95 -22.06 4.57
N MET A 62 -15.64 -23.33 4.26
CA MET A 62 -15.66 -23.89 2.88
C MET A 62 -17.05 -23.88 2.23
N GLU A 63 -18.11 -23.79 3.03
CA GLU A 63 -19.49 -23.72 2.53
C GLU A 63 -19.79 -22.45 1.71
N ILE A 64 -19.04 -21.35 1.93
CA ILE A 64 -19.27 -20.08 1.25
C ILE A 64 -19.02 -20.21 -0.25
N ALA A 65 -17.96 -20.89 -0.66
CA ALA A 65 -17.61 -21.12 -2.05
C ALA A 65 -18.58 -22.11 -2.75
N ARG A 66 -19.33 -22.93 -1.99
CA ARG A 66 -20.23 -23.97 -2.52
C ARG A 66 -21.66 -23.47 -2.74
N HIS A 67 -22.23 -22.77 -1.78
CA HIS A 67 -23.64 -22.32 -1.79
C HIS A 67 -23.87 -20.99 -1.04
N GLY A 68 -22.78 -20.24 -0.75
CA GLY A 68 -22.88 -18.96 -0.05
C GLY A 68 -23.45 -17.84 -0.92
N ILE A 69 -23.15 -17.84 -2.20
CA ILE A 69 -23.47 -16.74 -3.14
C ILE A 69 -24.56 -17.14 -4.14
N PHE A 70 -24.61 -18.40 -4.54
CA PHE A 70 -25.53 -18.93 -5.54
C PHE A 70 -26.26 -20.17 -5.01
N ARG A 71 -27.28 -20.59 -5.71
CA ARG A 71 -28.06 -21.81 -5.43
C ARG A 71 -27.60 -22.90 -6.40
N PRO A 72 -26.71 -23.83 -5.98
CA PRO A 72 -26.11 -24.80 -6.88
C PRO A 72 -27.13 -25.75 -7.54
N GLU A 73 -28.24 -25.99 -6.91
CA GLU A 73 -29.34 -26.80 -7.44
C GLU A 73 -29.99 -26.24 -8.72
N GLN A 74 -29.71 -25.00 -9.06
CA GLN A 74 -30.23 -24.31 -10.24
C GLN A 74 -29.21 -24.26 -11.40
N PHE A 75 -27.99 -24.75 -11.15
CA PHE A 75 -26.91 -24.69 -12.14
C PHE A 75 -26.48 -26.10 -12.57
N TYR A 76 -26.21 -26.24 -13.86
CA TYR A 76 -25.64 -27.46 -14.41
C TYR A 76 -24.14 -27.59 -14.08
N PHE A 77 -23.63 -28.81 -14.08
CA PHE A 77 -22.22 -29.09 -13.79
C PHE A 77 -21.27 -28.26 -14.67
N GLN A 78 -21.54 -28.20 -15.99
CA GLN A 78 -20.69 -27.42 -16.91
C GLN A 78 -20.70 -25.93 -16.59
N GLU A 79 -21.82 -25.37 -16.20
CA GLU A 79 -21.94 -23.95 -15.83
C GLU A 79 -21.13 -23.63 -14.59
N LEU A 80 -21.21 -24.45 -13.55
CA LEU A 80 -20.42 -24.24 -12.33
C LEU A 80 -18.93 -24.40 -12.58
N MET A 81 -18.50 -25.36 -13.40
CA MET A 81 -17.10 -25.51 -13.76
C MET A 81 -16.56 -24.29 -14.52
N CYS A 82 -17.41 -23.64 -15.34
CA CYS A 82 -17.07 -22.40 -16.02
C CYS A 82 -16.90 -21.24 -15.00
N ILE A 83 -17.84 -21.09 -14.05
CA ILE A 83 -17.74 -20.08 -12.99
C ILE A 83 -16.46 -20.29 -12.16
N PHE A 84 -16.23 -21.51 -11.68
CA PHE A 84 -15.08 -21.80 -10.82
C PHE A 84 -13.76 -21.52 -11.50
N LEU A 85 -13.64 -21.84 -12.79
CA LEU A 85 -12.44 -21.53 -13.56
C LEU A 85 -12.28 -20.03 -13.77
N ALA A 86 -13.36 -19.32 -14.09
CA ALA A 86 -13.33 -17.85 -14.27
C ALA A 86 -12.93 -17.13 -12.98
N VAL A 87 -13.46 -17.54 -11.83
CA VAL A 87 -13.11 -17.01 -10.52
C VAL A 87 -11.61 -17.16 -10.28
N MET A 88 -11.08 -18.38 -10.36
CA MET A 88 -9.65 -18.64 -10.05
C MET A 88 -8.70 -17.92 -11.00
N VAL A 89 -9.04 -17.81 -12.30
CA VAL A 89 -8.24 -17.06 -13.28
C VAL A 89 -8.24 -15.58 -12.97
N THR A 90 -9.39 -15.02 -12.56
CA THR A 90 -9.52 -13.61 -12.23
C THR A 90 -8.77 -13.28 -10.95
N ASP A 91 -8.96 -14.05 -9.89
CA ASP A 91 -8.42 -13.79 -8.56
C ASP A 91 -6.89 -13.77 -8.55
N VAL A 92 -6.24 -14.80 -9.10
CA VAL A 92 -4.79 -14.89 -9.16
C VAL A 92 -4.16 -13.68 -9.89
N VAL A 93 -4.76 -13.23 -11.01
CA VAL A 93 -4.27 -12.07 -11.77
C VAL A 93 -4.50 -10.77 -11.00
N LEU A 94 -5.68 -10.60 -10.43
CA LEU A 94 -6.06 -9.39 -9.71
C LEU A 94 -5.19 -9.18 -8.46
N LEU A 95 -5.02 -10.22 -7.65
CA LEU A 95 -4.19 -10.16 -6.45
C LEU A 95 -2.72 -9.91 -6.76
N ASP A 96 -2.17 -10.49 -7.84
CA ASP A 96 -0.79 -10.24 -8.25
C ASP A 96 -0.55 -8.78 -8.65
N ILE A 97 -1.53 -8.13 -9.30
CA ILE A 97 -1.48 -6.70 -9.63
C ILE A 97 -1.41 -5.86 -8.34
N PHE A 98 -2.30 -6.09 -7.37
CA PHE A 98 -2.30 -5.35 -6.09
C PHE A 98 -1.01 -5.56 -5.30
N ASN A 99 -0.47 -6.78 -5.25
CA ASN A 99 0.82 -7.08 -4.63
C ASN A 99 1.97 -6.33 -5.29
N SER A 100 1.95 -6.20 -6.61
CA SER A 100 2.97 -5.47 -7.36
C SER A 100 2.91 -3.96 -7.12
N LEU A 101 1.72 -3.43 -6.82
CA LEU A 101 1.51 -2.04 -6.40
C LEU A 101 1.85 -1.81 -4.91
N GLY A 102 1.98 -2.88 -4.12
CA GLY A 102 2.23 -2.80 -2.67
C GLY A 102 1.01 -2.32 -1.90
N MET A 103 -0.19 -2.53 -2.42
CA MET A 103 -1.45 -2.13 -1.79
C MET A 103 -2.12 -3.34 -1.12
N PRO A 104 -2.44 -3.25 0.19
CA PRO A 104 -3.20 -4.29 0.87
C PRO A 104 -4.64 -4.33 0.32
N THR A 105 -5.05 -5.50 -0.13
CA THR A 105 -6.43 -5.76 -0.57
C THR A 105 -7.00 -6.96 0.17
N SER A 106 -8.26 -7.29 -0.07
CA SER A 106 -8.95 -8.39 0.61
C SER A 106 -9.20 -9.55 -0.35
N THR A 107 -8.60 -10.67 -0.06
CA THR A 107 -8.84 -11.93 -0.78
C THR A 107 -10.29 -12.40 -0.62
N THR A 108 -10.91 -12.20 0.55
CA THR A 108 -12.33 -12.52 0.78
C THR A 108 -13.25 -11.68 -0.10
N VAL A 109 -12.97 -10.38 -0.24
CA VAL A 109 -13.76 -9.48 -1.09
C VAL A 109 -13.60 -9.87 -2.56
N SER A 110 -12.36 -10.15 -3.01
CA SER A 110 -12.07 -10.61 -4.37
C SER A 110 -12.93 -11.83 -4.70
N MET A 111 -12.78 -12.91 -3.96
CA MET A 111 -13.49 -14.18 -4.17
C MET A 111 -15.02 -14.04 -4.14
N VAL A 112 -15.56 -13.29 -3.18
CA VAL A 112 -17.02 -13.08 -3.05
C VAL A 112 -17.59 -12.33 -4.25
N PHE A 113 -16.92 -11.24 -4.69
CA PHE A 113 -17.38 -10.45 -5.83
C PHE A 113 -17.12 -11.14 -7.18
N GLU A 114 -16.12 -11.98 -7.29
CA GLU A 114 -15.88 -12.84 -8.45
C GLU A 114 -16.94 -13.91 -8.60
N LEU A 115 -17.26 -14.64 -7.51
CA LEU A 115 -18.37 -15.59 -7.49
C LEU A 115 -19.68 -14.90 -7.85
N LEU A 116 -19.93 -13.70 -7.31
CA LEU A 116 -21.12 -12.94 -7.63
C LEU A 116 -21.12 -12.52 -9.11
N GLY A 117 -20.00 -12.05 -9.68
CA GLY A 117 -19.90 -11.65 -11.08
C GLY A 117 -20.10 -12.81 -12.05
N GLY A 118 -19.44 -13.96 -11.78
CA GLY A 118 -19.57 -15.17 -12.59
C GLY A 118 -20.96 -15.79 -12.55
N THR A 119 -21.58 -15.84 -11.35
CA THR A 119 -22.94 -16.37 -11.21
C THR A 119 -23.99 -15.40 -11.76
N PHE A 120 -23.78 -14.09 -11.61
CA PHE A 120 -24.72 -13.08 -12.09
C PHE A 120 -24.87 -13.10 -13.63
N VAL A 121 -23.78 -13.28 -14.38
CA VAL A 121 -23.86 -13.37 -15.84
C VAL A 121 -24.60 -14.62 -16.30
N LEU A 122 -24.35 -15.79 -15.66
CA LEU A 122 -25.10 -17.00 -16.01
C LEU A 122 -26.55 -16.94 -15.58
N ALA A 123 -26.85 -16.27 -14.46
CA ALA A 123 -28.24 -16.00 -14.06
C ALA A 123 -28.98 -15.12 -15.09
N LEU A 124 -28.31 -14.08 -15.61
CA LEU A 124 -28.86 -13.25 -16.69
C LEU A 124 -29.18 -14.07 -17.96
N ILE A 125 -28.25 -14.97 -18.37
CA ILE A 125 -28.45 -15.83 -19.54
C ILE A 125 -29.62 -16.77 -19.30
N LYS A 126 -29.67 -17.44 -18.15
CA LYS A 126 -30.76 -18.35 -17.81
C LYS A 126 -32.17 -17.68 -17.76
N ILE A 127 -32.23 -16.47 -17.17
CA ILE A 127 -33.45 -15.67 -17.14
C ILE A 127 -33.86 -15.26 -18.55
N ALA A 128 -32.90 -14.89 -19.41
CA ALA A 128 -33.17 -14.52 -20.80
C ALA A 128 -33.62 -15.71 -21.67
N GLU A 129 -33.18 -16.92 -21.36
CA GLU A 129 -33.52 -18.16 -22.05
C GLU A 129 -34.80 -18.80 -21.50
N ASP A 130 -35.26 -18.38 -20.32
CA ASP A 130 -36.49 -18.89 -19.70
C ASP A 130 -37.76 -18.43 -20.44
N LYS A 131 -38.35 -19.34 -21.22
CA LYS A 131 -39.57 -19.09 -21.97
C LYS A 131 -40.80 -19.00 -21.08
N THR A 132 -40.73 -19.45 -19.83
CA THR A 132 -41.86 -19.45 -18.89
C THR A 132 -41.98 -18.09 -18.17
N GLY A 133 -40.92 -17.28 -18.10
CA GLY A 133 -40.88 -16.00 -17.43
C GLY A 133 -41.02 -16.09 -15.90
N MET A 134 -40.84 -17.28 -15.33
CA MET A 134 -40.99 -17.55 -13.89
C MET A 134 -39.64 -17.46 -13.14
N LEU A 135 -38.52 -17.56 -13.84
CA LEU A 135 -37.17 -17.58 -13.22
C LEU A 135 -36.73 -16.17 -12.87
N GLY A 136 -36.44 -15.91 -11.60
CA GLY A 136 -35.95 -14.65 -11.11
C GLY A 136 -34.53 -14.76 -10.52
N PHE A 137 -33.89 -13.62 -10.25
CA PHE A 137 -32.55 -13.60 -9.60
C PHE A 137 -32.53 -14.29 -8.22
N ALA A 138 -33.63 -14.17 -7.45
CA ALA A 138 -33.74 -14.79 -6.12
C ALA A 138 -33.79 -16.32 -6.17
N ASP A 139 -34.16 -16.90 -7.31
CA ASP A 139 -34.17 -18.35 -7.51
C ASP A 139 -32.77 -18.90 -7.84
N LEU A 140 -31.91 -18.09 -8.44
CA LEU A 140 -30.59 -18.45 -8.89
C LEU A 140 -29.48 -18.02 -7.90
N LEU A 141 -29.61 -16.82 -7.30
CA LEU A 141 -28.69 -16.24 -6.37
C LEU A 141 -29.19 -16.32 -4.94
N ASN A 142 -28.30 -16.59 -4.01
CA ASN A 142 -28.60 -16.50 -2.58
C ASN A 142 -28.48 -15.03 -2.11
N THR A 143 -29.45 -14.21 -2.54
CA THR A 143 -29.41 -12.74 -2.38
C THR A 143 -29.32 -12.30 -0.91
N GLU A 144 -30.05 -12.98 -0.01
CA GLU A 144 -30.01 -12.65 1.43
C GLU A 144 -28.64 -12.91 2.03
N LYS A 145 -28.05 -14.07 1.74
CA LYS A 145 -26.74 -14.45 2.26
C LYS A 145 -25.61 -13.61 1.64
N ALA A 146 -25.69 -13.36 0.33
CA ALA A 146 -24.74 -12.48 -0.36
C ALA A 146 -24.80 -11.05 0.21
N LEU A 147 -26.00 -10.49 0.43
CA LEU A 147 -26.16 -9.17 1.03
C LEU A 147 -25.63 -9.14 2.48
N SER A 148 -25.92 -10.17 3.27
CA SER A 148 -25.40 -10.30 4.64
C SER A 148 -23.88 -10.32 4.69
N VAL A 149 -23.23 -11.05 3.76
CA VAL A 149 -21.77 -11.10 3.63
C VAL A 149 -21.22 -9.73 3.28
N ILE A 150 -21.76 -9.07 2.26
CA ILE A 150 -21.31 -7.75 1.81
C ILE A 150 -21.47 -6.70 2.92
N LEU A 151 -22.64 -6.65 3.56
CA LEU A 151 -22.88 -5.74 4.68
C LEU A 151 -21.96 -6.04 5.87
N GLY A 152 -21.71 -7.31 6.17
CA GLY A 152 -20.80 -7.75 7.22
C GLY A 152 -19.36 -7.24 6.97
N ILE A 153 -18.89 -7.35 5.73
CA ILE A 153 -17.56 -6.85 5.33
C ILE A 153 -17.46 -5.34 5.57
N PHE A 154 -18.40 -4.53 5.08
CA PHE A 154 -18.36 -3.08 5.23
C PHE A 154 -18.59 -2.62 6.68
N LEU A 155 -19.50 -3.26 7.41
CA LEU A 155 -19.74 -2.95 8.82
C LEU A 155 -18.49 -3.24 9.66
N SER A 156 -17.75 -4.30 9.35
CA SER A 156 -16.52 -4.65 10.05
C SER A 156 -15.46 -3.54 10.01
N VAL A 157 -15.42 -2.75 8.93
CA VAL A 157 -14.52 -1.58 8.76
C VAL A 157 -14.80 -0.53 9.85
N ALA A 158 -16.06 -0.16 10.00
CA ALA A 158 -16.48 0.85 11.00
C ALA A 158 -16.26 0.34 12.42
N VAL A 159 -16.67 -0.90 12.70
CA VAL A 159 -16.50 -1.56 14.01
C VAL A 159 -15.04 -1.66 14.39
N ALA A 160 -14.18 -2.11 13.47
CA ALA A 160 -12.74 -2.24 13.70
C ALA A 160 -12.07 -0.89 14.01
N PHE A 161 -12.42 0.15 13.25
CA PHE A 161 -11.89 1.50 13.50
C PHE A 161 -12.34 2.06 14.85
N PHE A 162 -13.62 1.94 15.16
CA PHE A 162 -14.18 2.42 16.42
C PHE A 162 -13.54 1.73 17.63
N PHE A 163 -13.53 0.40 17.65
CA PHE A 163 -12.94 -0.34 18.77
C PHE A 163 -11.42 -0.19 18.81
N GLY A 164 -10.74 -0.10 17.66
CA GLY A 164 -9.32 0.23 17.58
C GLY A 164 -8.98 1.55 18.26
N THR A 165 -9.79 2.57 18.00
CA THR A 165 -9.65 3.90 18.63
C THR A 165 -9.95 3.84 20.14
N LEU A 166 -11.07 3.24 20.51
CA LEU A 166 -11.53 3.19 21.90
C LEU A 166 -10.56 2.40 22.79
N VAL A 167 -10.21 1.17 22.41
CA VAL A 167 -9.36 0.30 23.21
C VAL A 167 -7.94 0.86 23.36
N GLN A 168 -7.39 1.43 22.26
CA GLN A 168 -6.08 2.07 22.35
C GLN A 168 -6.11 3.32 23.21
N TYR A 169 -7.14 4.16 23.10
CA TYR A 169 -7.29 5.33 23.94
C TYR A 169 -7.34 4.96 25.44
N LEU A 170 -8.14 3.97 25.80
CA LEU A 170 -8.21 3.44 27.18
C LEU A 170 -6.87 2.85 27.62
N SER A 171 -6.20 2.10 26.77
CA SER A 171 -4.88 1.52 27.07
C SER A 171 -3.84 2.64 27.31
N ARG A 172 -3.90 3.75 26.55
CA ARG A 172 -3.00 4.88 26.72
C ARG A 172 -3.28 5.67 28.00
N LEU A 173 -4.53 5.80 28.39
CA LEU A 173 -4.88 6.39 29.69
C LEU A 173 -4.31 5.58 30.87
N LEU A 174 -4.25 4.24 30.74
CA LEU A 174 -3.69 3.37 31.76
C LEU A 174 -2.15 3.41 31.78
N PHE A 175 -1.51 3.14 30.64
CA PHE A 175 -0.06 2.89 30.57
C PHE A 175 0.77 4.13 30.27
N THR A 176 0.24 5.15 29.58
CA THR A 176 0.97 6.30 29.05
C THR A 176 2.06 5.87 28.04
N PHE A 177 2.81 6.80 27.44
CA PHE A 177 3.97 6.47 26.60
C PHE A 177 5.18 6.01 27.39
N ASN A 178 5.29 6.38 28.67
CA ASN A 178 6.25 5.83 29.60
C ASN A 178 5.58 4.83 30.54
N TYR A 179 5.49 3.59 30.06
CA TYR A 179 4.80 2.53 30.79
C TYR A 179 5.62 1.93 31.95
N THR A 180 6.93 2.16 32.04
CA THR A 180 7.82 1.50 33.02
C THR A 180 7.40 1.73 34.48
N LYS A 181 6.94 2.94 34.83
CA LYS A 181 6.54 3.28 36.19
C LYS A 181 5.32 2.52 36.70
N LYS A 182 4.42 2.07 35.81
CA LYS A 182 3.18 1.38 36.17
C LYS A 182 3.21 -0.14 36.00
N LEU A 183 4.24 -0.67 35.33
CA LEU A 183 4.35 -2.11 35.03
C LEU A 183 4.23 -3.00 36.27
N LYS A 184 4.78 -2.57 37.40
CA LYS A 184 4.84 -3.37 38.62
C LYS A 184 3.48 -3.93 39.07
N TYR A 185 2.39 -3.18 38.85
CA TYR A 185 1.06 -3.53 39.37
C TYR A 185 0.02 -3.85 38.28
N THR A 186 0.26 -3.46 37.04
CA THR A 186 -0.77 -3.54 35.99
C THR A 186 -0.42 -4.50 34.86
N ILE A 187 0.84 -4.92 34.76
CA ILE A 187 1.30 -5.74 33.62
C ILE A 187 0.73 -7.16 33.64
N GLY A 188 0.61 -7.77 34.81
CA GLY A 188 0.01 -9.10 34.98
C GLY A 188 -1.46 -9.07 34.53
N LEU A 189 -2.22 -8.03 34.96
CA LEU A 189 -3.61 -7.86 34.58
C LEU A 189 -3.77 -7.65 33.05
N PHE A 190 -2.97 -6.77 32.46
CA PHE A 190 -2.99 -6.54 31.00
C PHE A 190 -2.64 -7.81 30.23
N GLY A 191 -1.54 -8.46 30.59
CA GLY A 191 -1.12 -9.74 29.97
C GLY A 191 -2.16 -10.84 30.16
N GLY A 192 -2.75 -10.93 31.37
CA GLY A 192 -3.82 -11.87 31.67
C GLY A 192 -5.06 -11.65 30.79
N ILE A 193 -5.56 -10.42 30.67
CA ILE A 193 -6.69 -10.09 29.79
C ILE A 193 -6.35 -10.44 28.34
N ALA A 194 -5.19 -9.97 27.85
CA ALA A 194 -4.80 -10.16 26.46
C ALA A 194 -4.65 -11.64 26.09
N VAL A 195 -3.95 -12.41 26.90
CA VAL A 195 -3.71 -13.85 26.63
C VAL A 195 -4.97 -14.68 26.83
N THR A 196 -5.78 -14.39 27.85
CA THR A 196 -7.10 -15.04 28.02
C THR A 196 -8.01 -14.81 26.84
N ALA A 197 -8.07 -13.57 26.34
CA ALA A 197 -8.85 -13.24 25.17
C ALA A 197 -8.35 -14.02 23.94
N ILE A 198 -7.04 -14.06 23.69
CA ILE A 198 -6.44 -14.85 22.61
C ILE A 198 -6.84 -16.32 22.72
N ILE A 199 -6.64 -16.94 23.89
CA ILE A 199 -6.90 -18.36 24.11
C ILE A 199 -8.39 -18.69 23.98
N TYR A 200 -9.27 -17.83 24.53
CA TYR A 200 -10.71 -18.00 24.37
C TYR A 200 -11.11 -18.10 22.90
N PHE A 201 -10.62 -17.20 22.08
CA PHE A 201 -10.98 -17.19 20.65
C PHE A 201 -10.28 -18.29 19.87
N MET A 202 -9.03 -18.62 20.17
CA MET A 202 -8.32 -19.72 19.52
C MET A 202 -8.94 -21.09 19.84
N LEU A 203 -9.11 -21.40 21.14
CA LEU A 203 -9.52 -22.73 21.56
C LEU A 203 -11.04 -22.90 21.54
N ILE A 204 -11.78 -21.94 22.11
CA ILE A 204 -13.21 -22.09 22.29
C ILE A 204 -13.99 -21.80 21.00
N LYS A 205 -13.55 -20.81 20.22
CA LYS A 205 -14.24 -20.42 18.97
C LYS A 205 -13.57 -20.99 17.72
N GLY A 206 -12.22 -20.96 17.63
CA GLY A 206 -11.49 -21.40 16.44
C GLY A 206 -11.49 -22.91 16.24
N LEU A 207 -11.42 -23.69 17.32
CA LEU A 207 -11.43 -25.17 17.24
C LEU A 207 -12.83 -25.78 17.23
N LYS A 208 -13.89 -24.99 17.37
CA LYS A 208 -15.27 -25.48 17.47
C LYS A 208 -15.68 -26.41 16.31
N ASP A 209 -15.22 -26.10 15.10
CA ASP A 209 -15.57 -26.83 13.90
C ASP A 209 -14.44 -27.74 13.37
N SER A 210 -13.39 -27.95 14.20
CA SER A 210 -12.29 -28.85 13.86
C SER A 210 -12.70 -30.33 13.92
N ALA A 211 -12.03 -31.14 13.09
CA ALA A 211 -12.27 -32.59 13.02
C ALA A 211 -12.03 -33.35 14.35
N PHE A 212 -11.31 -32.76 15.28
CA PHE A 212 -10.98 -33.36 16.58
C PHE A 212 -12.01 -33.07 17.66
N MET A 213 -12.96 -32.16 17.41
CA MET A 213 -13.93 -31.71 18.41
C MET A 213 -15.20 -32.55 18.34
N THR A 214 -15.36 -33.44 19.34
CA THR A 214 -16.60 -34.23 19.48
C THR A 214 -17.78 -33.37 19.91
N THR A 215 -19.01 -33.85 19.65
CA THR A 215 -20.23 -33.12 20.01
C THR A 215 -20.33 -32.92 21.53
N GLU A 216 -19.89 -33.90 22.32
CA GLU A 216 -19.87 -33.83 23.78
C GLU A 216 -18.90 -32.75 24.29
N ASN A 217 -17.69 -32.68 23.72
CA ASN A 217 -16.71 -31.66 24.09
C ASN A 217 -17.20 -30.26 23.73
N LYS A 218 -17.91 -30.10 22.59
CA LYS A 218 -18.53 -28.80 22.22
C LYS A 218 -19.54 -28.36 23.27
N HIS A 219 -20.43 -29.26 23.67
CA HIS A 219 -21.49 -28.98 24.66
C HIS A 219 -20.87 -28.63 26.02
N TRP A 220 -19.91 -29.42 26.49
CA TRP A 220 -19.22 -29.17 27.74
C TRP A 220 -18.49 -27.81 27.76
N ILE A 221 -17.77 -27.44 26.69
CA ILE A 221 -17.10 -26.14 26.57
C ILE A 221 -18.12 -25.00 26.59
N GLN A 222 -19.26 -25.15 25.91
CA GLN A 222 -20.30 -24.12 25.86
C GLN A 222 -20.95 -23.89 27.24
N GLU A 223 -21.25 -24.95 27.95
CA GLU A 223 -21.81 -24.87 29.31
C GLU A 223 -20.84 -24.30 30.33
N ASN A 224 -19.54 -24.60 30.18
CA ASN A 224 -18.50 -24.19 31.14
C ASN A 224 -17.68 -22.98 30.64
N THR A 225 -18.13 -22.24 29.63
CA THR A 225 -17.38 -21.13 29.02
C THR A 225 -16.94 -20.11 30.07
N LEU A 226 -17.85 -19.65 30.95
CA LEU A 226 -17.55 -18.66 31.97
C LEU A 226 -16.47 -19.16 32.97
N MET A 227 -16.56 -20.41 33.40
CA MET A 227 -15.57 -21.03 34.28
C MET A 227 -14.22 -21.12 33.59
N LEU A 228 -14.18 -21.57 32.33
CA LEU A 228 -12.93 -21.68 31.54
C LEU A 228 -12.25 -20.31 31.35
N VAL A 229 -13.02 -19.27 31.00
CA VAL A 229 -12.50 -17.93 30.84
C VAL A 229 -11.98 -17.37 32.15
N SER A 230 -12.71 -17.57 33.27
CA SER A 230 -12.32 -17.08 34.60
C SER A 230 -11.06 -17.78 35.11
N CYS A 231 -10.98 -19.09 34.98
CA CYS A 231 -9.80 -19.86 35.36
C CYS A 231 -8.59 -19.50 34.51
N SER A 232 -8.77 -19.37 33.19
CA SER A 232 -7.72 -18.92 32.28
C SER A 232 -7.21 -17.53 32.64
N PHE A 233 -8.13 -16.60 32.93
CA PHE A 233 -7.78 -15.25 33.32
C PHE A 233 -6.93 -15.18 34.57
N VAL A 234 -7.33 -15.90 35.63
CA VAL A 234 -6.55 -15.97 36.86
C VAL A 234 -5.18 -16.62 36.62
N PHE A 235 -5.15 -17.75 35.92
CA PHE A 235 -3.91 -18.44 35.59
C PHE A 235 -2.93 -17.59 34.80
N PHE A 236 -3.40 -16.96 33.70
CA PHE A 236 -2.53 -16.13 32.84
C PHE A 236 -2.14 -14.82 33.52
N THR A 237 -2.99 -14.24 34.37
CA THR A 237 -2.63 -13.06 35.15
C THR A 237 -1.46 -13.37 36.09
N ILE A 238 -1.52 -14.48 36.79
CA ILE A 238 -0.43 -14.94 37.69
C ILE A 238 0.82 -15.26 36.84
N LEU A 239 0.68 -16.03 35.77
CA LEU A 239 1.78 -16.41 34.91
C LEU A 239 2.50 -15.17 34.33
N MET A 240 1.78 -14.20 33.80
CA MET A 240 2.36 -12.97 33.25
C MET A 240 3.05 -12.14 34.33
N GLN A 241 2.52 -12.13 35.55
CA GLN A 241 3.17 -11.47 36.67
C GLN A 241 4.48 -12.16 37.06
N ILE A 242 4.52 -13.48 37.08
CA ILE A 242 5.75 -14.26 37.34
C ILE A 242 6.79 -14.01 36.25
N LEU A 243 6.39 -14.05 34.97
CA LEU A 243 7.28 -13.74 33.85
C LEU A 243 7.86 -12.31 33.94
N HIS A 244 7.05 -11.37 34.41
CA HIS A 244 7.53 -10.01 34.64
C HIS A 244 8.60 -9.96 35.75
N TRP A 245 8.42 -10.71 36.85
CA TRP A 245 9.44 -10.83 37.92
C TRP A 245 10.72 -11.48 37.41
N CYS A 246 10.61 -12.40 36.45
CA CYS A 246 11.77 -12.96 35.72
C CYS A 246 12.40 -11.99 34.70
N LYS A 247 12.01 -10.70 34.72
CA LYS A 247 12.51 -9.64 33.80
C LYS A 247 12.18 -9.85 32.32
N ILE A 248 11.20 -10.71 32.00
CA ILE A 248 10.71 -10.88 30.63
C ILE A 248 9.77 -9.72 30.28
N ASN A 249 9.93 -9.16 29.09
CA ASN A 249 9.04 -8.10 28.60
C ASN A 249 7.70 -8.69 28.15
N ILE A 250 6.65 -8.50 28.97
CA ILE A 250 5.32 -9.08 28.73
C ILE A 250 4.68 -8.54 27.45
N PHE A 251 4.91 -7.27 27.07
CA PHE A 251 4.38 -6.76 25.82
C PHE A 251 4.95 -7.50 24.61
N LYS A 252 6.25 -7.86 24.63
CA LYS A 252 6.84 -8.70 23.57
C LYS A 252 6.20 -10.09 23.53
N VAL A 253 5.93 -10.69 24.69
CA VAL A 253 5.22 -11.98 24.79
C VAL A 253 3.81 -11.87 24.20
N VAL A 254 3.05 -10.86 24.58
CA VAL A 254 1.68 -10.61 24.07
C VAL A 254 1.71 -10.35 22.54
N VAL A 255 2.66 -9.58 22.05
CA VAL A 255 2.81 -9.33 20.60
C VAL A 255 3.12 -10.64 19.85
N MET A 256 4.01 -11.50 20.38
CA MET A 256 4.33 -12.77 19.73
C MET A 256 3.16 -13.74 19.74
N LEU A 257 2.47 -13.87 20.86
CA LEU A 257 1.25 -14.68 20.98
C LEU A 257 0.12 -14.12 20.11
N GLY A 258 -0.03 -12.80 20.06
CA GLY A 258 -0.99 -12.12 19.18
C GLY A 258 -0.69 -12.36 17.71
N THR A 259 0.58 -12.32 17.31
CA THR A 259 1.01 -12.65 15.94
C THR A 259 0.66 -14.09 15.58
N PHE A 260 0.96 -15.04 16.48
CA PHE A 260 0.59 -16.44 16.30
C PHE A 260 -0.93 -16.62 16.16
N ALA A 261 -1.69 -16.05 17.08
CA ALA A 261 -3.15 -16.17 17.11
C ALA A 261 -3.82 -15.54 15.88
N LEU A 262 -3.35 -14.38 15.48
CA LEU A 262 -3.90 -13.68 14.32
C LEU A 262 -3.52 -14.39 13.01
N ALA A 263 -2.32 -14.97 12.91
CA ALA A 263 -1.90 -15.80 11.79
C ALA A 263 -2.73 -17.10 11.69
N MET A 264 -3.04 -17.71 12.85
CA MET A 264 -3.93 -18.86 12.92
C MET A 264 -5.37 -18.51 12.54
N ALA A 265 -5.90 -17.38 13.04
CA ALA A 265 -7.24 -16.88 12.71
C ALA A 265 -7.37 -16.52 11.22
N PHE A 266 -6.32 -15.90 10.66
CA PHE A 266 -6.22 -15.63 9.22
C PHE A 266 -6.34 -16.93 8.43
N ALA A 267 -5.49 -17.90 8.68
CA ALA A 267 -5.53 -19.17 7.95
C ALA A 267 -6.88 -19.90 8.13
N GLY A 268 -7.50 -19.81 9.30
CA GLY A 268 -8.81 -20.38 9.56
C GLY A 268 -9.96 -19.70 8.78
N ASN A 269 -9.86 -18.38 8.56
CA ASN A 269 -10.88 -17.59 7.86
C ASN A 269 -10.64 -17.54 6.35
N ASP A 270 -9.38 -17.29 5.92
CA ASP A 270 -9.08 -16.93 4.53
C ASP A 270 -8.65 -18.13 3.65
N LEU A 271 -8.43 -19.32 4.22
CA LEU A 271 -8.09 -20.50 3.43
C LEU A 271 -9.16 -20.84 2.37
N VAL A 272 -10.43 -20.56 2.68
CA VAL A 272 -11.54 -20.77 1.73
C VAL A 272 -11.41 -19.92 0.48
N ASN A 273 -10.82 -18.74 0.58
CA ASN A 273 -10.65 -17.84 -0.55
C ASN A 273 -9.73 -18.46 -1.61
N PHE A 274 -8.74 -19.22 -1.19
CA PHE A 274 -7.70 -19.81 -2.07
C PHE A 274 -8.06 -21.21 -2.58
N ILE A 275 -8.60 -22.07 -1.72
CA ILE A 275 -8.86 -23.47 -2.07
C ILE A 275 -10.36 -23.83 -2.08
N GLY A 276 -11.24 -22.96 -1.62
CA GLY A 276 -12.67 -23.25 -1.53
C GLY A 276 -13.31 -23.51 -2.89
N VAL A 277 -13.01 -22.65 -3.87
CA VAL A 277 -13.51 -22.80 -5.25
C VAL A 277 -12.94 -24.05 -5.94
N PRO A 278 -11.62 -24.31 -5.91
CA PRO A 278 -11.06 -25.59 -6.40
C PRO A 278 -11.65 -26.84 -5.78
N LEU A 279 -11.89 -26.81 -4.45
CA LEU A 279 -12.51 -27.94 -3.76
C LEU A 279 -13.98 -28.11 -4.10
N ALA A 280 -14.72 -27.01 -4.32
CA ALA A 280 -16.08 -27.06 -4.83
C ALA A 280 -16.13 -27.67 -6.24
N GLY A 281 -15.21 -27.27 -7.13
CA GLY A 281 -15.06 -27.83 -8.46
C GLY A 281 -14.69 -29.32 -8.43
N PHE A 282 -13.81 -29.74 -7.52
CA PHE A 282 -13.47 -31.15 -7.34
C PHE A 282 -14.66 -31.97 -6.82
N SER A 283 -15.40 -31.42 -5.84
CA SER A 283 -16.61 -32.04 -5.32
C SER A 283 -17.69 -32.19 -6.39
N ALA A 284 -17.89 -31.14 -7.23
CA ALA A 284 -18.80 -31.17 -8.36
C ALA A 284 -18.40 -32.25 -9.41
N TYR A 285 -17.10 -32.34 -9.71
CA TYR A 285 -16.58 -33.32 -10.65
C TYR A 285 -16.76 -34.75 -10.12
N THR A 286 -16.43 -35.02 -8.87
CA THR A 286 -16.58 -36.37 -8.27
C THR A 286 -18.04 -36.81 -8.22
N ASP A 287 -18.94 -35.91 -7.90
CA ASP A 287 -20.39 -36.19 -7.91
C ASP A 287 -20.91 -36.46 -9.33
N PHE A 288 -20.54 -35.62 -10.30
CA PHE A 288 -20.88 -35.82 -11.71
C PHE A 288 -20.37 -37.15 -12.26
N MET A 289 -19.16 -37.57 -11.89
CA MET A 289 -18.58 -38.84 -12.33
C MET A 289 -19.27 -40.06 -11.67
N ALA A 290 -19.78 -39.90 -10.45
CA ALA A 290 -20.45 -40.98 -9.72
C ALA A 290 -21.94 -41.12 -10.10
N ASN A 291 -22.64 -40.01 -10.30
CA ASN A 291 -24.12 -39.96 -10.40
C ASN A 291 -24.60 -39.34 -11.72
N GLY A 292 -23.73 -38.74 -12.52
CA GLY A 292 -24.10 -38.10 -13.80
C GLY A 292 -24.27 -39.10 -14.94
N ASN A 293 -25.23 -38.82 -15.85
CA ASN A 293 -25.52 -39.67 -17.00
C ASN A 293 -24.60 -39.40 -18.22
N GLY A 294 -23.46 -38.73 -18.00
CA GLY A 294 -22.53 -38.39 -19.09
C GLY A 294 -22.85 -37.08 -19.83
N GLU A 295 -23.99 -36.42 -19.53
CA GLU A 295 -24.38 -35.11 -20.09
C GLU A 295 -24.12 -33.96 -19.12
N PRO A 296 -23.03 -33.16 -19.32
CA PRO A 296 -22.64 -32.10 -18.39
C PRO A 296 -23.67 -30.96 -18.27
N MET A 297 -24.48 -30.72 -19.31
CA MET A 297 -25.53 -29.71 -19.36
C MET A 297 -26.90 -30.26 -18.94
N GLY A 298 -26.97 -31.54 -18.57
CA GLY A 298 -28.21 -32.19 -18.07
C GLY A 298 -28.16 -32.51 -16.59
N TYR A 299 -27.05 -32.31 -15.90
CA TYR A 299 -26.86 -32.68 -14.49
C TYR A 299 -26.81 -31.49 -13.55
N LEU A 300 -27.82 -31.32 -12.71
CA LEU A 300 -27.91 -30.25 -11.71
C LEU A 300 -27.11 -30.60 -10.46
N MET A 301 -26.44 -29.60 -9.88
CA MET A 301 -25.45 -29.78 -8.82
C MET A 301 -26.05 -29.69 -7.40
N ASN A 302 -27.11 -30.49 -7.12
CA ASN A 302 -27.78 -30.55 -5.80
C ASN A 302 -26.82 -30.97 -4.66
N SER A 303 -25.79 -31.76 -4.96
CA SER A 303 -24.85 -32.28 -3.97
C SER A 303 -24.01 -31.19 -3.28
N LEU A 304 -23.85 -30.02 -3.91
CA LEU A 304 -23.12 -28.92 -3.32
C LEU A 304 -23.86 -28.23 -2.16
N ASN A 305 -25.15 -28.49 -1.97
CA ASN A 305 -25.91 -27.99 -0.82
C ASN A 305 -25.55 -28.69 0.50
N GLY A 306 -24.93 -29.89 0.42
CA GLY A 306 -24.49 -30.61 1.60
C GLY A 306 -23.27 -29.97 2.30
N PRO A 307 -23.02 -30.34 3.58
CA PRO A 307 -21.88 -29.81 4.33
C PRO A 307 -20.56 -30.12 3.63
N ALA A 308 -19.66 -29.14 3.61
CA ALA A 308 -18.33 -29.30 3.01
C ALA A 308 -17.48 -30.24 3.88
N LYS A 309 -17.19 -31.43 3.38
CA LYS A 309 -16.21 -32.35 4.01
C LYS A 309 -14.90 -32.21 3.25
N THR A 310 -13.97 -31.43 3.77
CA THR A 310 -12.66 -31.26 3.16
C THR A 310 -11.70 -32.33 3.65
N PRO A 311 -11.09 -33.15 2.76
CA PRO A 311 -10.09 -34.12 3.20
C PRO A 311 -8.89 -33.41 3.86
N PHE A 312 -8.44 -33.91 5.01
CA PHE A 312 -7.33 -33.37 5.80
C PHE A 312 -6.06 -33.13 4.97
N LEU A 313 -5.79 -34.02 4.00
CA LEU A 313 -4.61 -33.89 3.14
C LEU A 313 -4.56 -32.56 2.36
N PHE A 314 -5.68 -32.07 1.86
CA PHE A 314 -5.73 -30.79 1.13
C PHE A 314 -5.45 -29.61 2.08
N LEU A 315 -5.98 -29.65 3.30
CA LEU A 315 -5.74 -28.62 4.32
C LEU A 315 -4.26 -28.61 4.76
N PHE A 316 -3.69 -29.79 4.95
CA PHE A 316 -2.27 -29.95 5.30
C PHE A 316 -1.35 -29.42 4.19
N LEU A 317 -1.58 -29.82 2.94
CA LEU A 317 -0.78 -29.36 1.80
C LEU A 317 -0.91 -27.85 1.60
N ALA A 318 -2.12 -27.31 1.72
CA ALA A 318 -2.35 -25.86 1.64
C ALA A 318 -1.56 -25.13 2.76
N GLY A 319 -1.57 -25.64 3.98
CA GLY A 319 -0.79 -25.10 5.09
C GLY A 319 0.73 -25.09 4.80
N VAL A 320 1.26 -26.15 4.21
CA VAL A 320 2.68 -26.22 3.80
C VAL A 320 3.01 -25.19 2.73
N ILE A 321 2.14 -25.04 1.72
CA ILE A 321 2.32 -24.06 0.64
C ILE A 321 2.24 -22.63 1.18
N MET A 322 1.29 -22.34 2.07
CA MET A 322 1.17 -21.03 2.71
C MET A 322 2.41 -20.65 3.50
N VAL A 323 2.97 -21.60 4.27
CA VAL A 323 4.23 -21.40 5.03
C VAL A 323 5.39 -21.15 4.09
N TYR A 324 5.51 -21.91 3.02
CA TYR A 324 6.54 -21.69 2.00
C TYR A 324 6.40 -20.31 1.36
N ALA A 325 5.19 -19.93 0.99
CA ALA A 325 4.91 -18.61 0.43
C ALA A 325 5.30 -17.47 1.37
N LEU A 326 4.93 -17.57 2.66
CA LEU A 326 5.27 -16.57 3.67
C LEU A 326 6.79 -16.36 3.81
N ILE A 327 7.55 -17.45 3.82
CA ILE A 327 9.01 -17.40 4.02
C ILE A 327 9.72 -16.83 2.79
N THR A 328 9.23 -17.10 1.58
CA THR A 328 9.92 -16.78 0.32
C THR A 328 9.48 -15.48 -0.34
N SER A 329 8.30 -14.95 0.01
CA SER A 329 7.72 -13.79 -0.67
C SER A 329 8.41 -12.46 -0.34
N LYS A 330 9.01 -11.85 -1.38
CA LYS A 330 9.53 -10.47 -1.30
C LYS A 330 8.43 -9.41 -1.48
N LYS A 331 7.33 -9.74 -2.15
CA LYS A 331 6.20 -8.82 -2.38
C LYS A 331 5.48 -8.50 -1.05
N ALA A 332 5.37 -9.48 -0.15
CA ALA A 332 4.80 -9.31 1.18
C ALA A 332 5.47 -8.17 1.99
N GLN A 333 6.78 -8.01 1.85
CA GLN A 333 7.52 -6.94 2.55
C GLN A 333 7.08 -5.53 2.12
N ASN A 334 6.70 -5.32 0.85
CA ASN A 334 6.23 -4.02 0.37
C ASN A 334 4.85 -3.68 0.94
N VAL A 335 3.94 -4.65 0.97
CA VAL A 335 2.59 -4.48 1.53
C VAL A 335 2.66 -4.16 3.03
N VAL A 336 3.49 -4.90 3.77
CA VAL A 336 3.75 -4.65 5.20
C VAL A 336 4.32 -3.25 5.41
N LYS A 337 5.27 -2.81 4.58
CA LYS A 337 5.87 -1.48 4.68
C LYS A 337 4.82 -0.37 4.51
N THR A 338 3.93 -0.47 3.53
CA THR A 338 2.85 0.52 3.31
C THR A 338 1.97 0.68 4.55
N SER A 339 1.54 -0.43 5.15
CA SER A 339 0.68 -0.41 6.34
C SER A 339 1.41 0.15 7.58
N VAL A 340 2.68 -0.24 7.78
CA VAL A 340 3.51 0.26 8.87
C VAL A 340 3.76 1.76 8.75
N ASP A 341 4.06 2.25 7.54
CA ASP A 341 4.33 3.67 7.30
C ASP A 341 3.09 4.54 7.53
N LEU A 342 1.88 4.07 7.17
CA LEU A 342 0.62 4.79 7.45
C LEU A 342 0.28 4.84 8.94
N SER A 343 0.69 3.85 9.73
CA SER A 343 0.44 3.77 11.18
C SER A 343 1.57 4.33 12.06
N ARG A 344 2.64 4.86 11.47
CA ARG A 344 3.84 5.34 12.17
C ARG A 344 3.54 6.45 13.18
N GLN A 345 4.22 6.43 14.32
CA GLN A 345 4.10 7.44 15.37
C GLN A 345 4.87 8.72 15.04
N ASP A 346 6.03 8.57 14.41
CA ASP A 346 6.90 9.69 14.05
C ASP A 346 6.51 10.30 12.69
N GLU A 347 6.88 11.57 12.50
CA GLU A 347 6.86 12.20 11.20
C GLU A 347 7.96 11.59 10.32
N GLY A 348 7.57 11.05 9.17
CA GLY A 348 8.45 10.38 8.23
C GLY A 348 8.13 10.75 6.79
N ASP A 349 8.72 10.03 5.84
CA ASP A 349 8.38 10.14 4.42
C ASP A 349 6.91 9.77 4.22
N GLU A 350 6.10 10.74 3.82
CA GLU A 350 4.69 10.51 3.51
C GLU A 350 4.58 9.93 2.08
N MET A 351 4.08 8.70 1.98
CA MET A 351 3.95 7.99 0.70
C MET A 351 2.88 8.57 -0.22
N PHE A 352 1.90 9.28 0.36
CA PHE A 352 0.74 9.80 -0.34
C PHE A 352 0.77 11.33 -0.42
N GLY A 353 0.23 11.88 -1.50
CA GLY A 353 0.04 13.33 -1.65
C GLY A 353 -1.12 13.84 -0.81
N SER A 354 -1.45 15.13 -0.91
CA SER A 354 -2.65 15.72 -0.28
C SER A 354 -3.85 15.64 -1.22
N SER A 355 -5.04 15.31 -0.70
CA SER A 355 -6.29 15.33 -1.47
C SER A 355 -7.27 16.39 -0.92
N ALA A 356 -8.20 16.86 -1.78
CA ALA A 356 -9.22 17.83 -1.36
C ALA A 356 -10.16 17.25 -0.28
N VAL A 357 -10.52 15.98 -0.42
CA VAL A 357 -11.38 15.26 0.54
C VAL A 357 -10.69 15.13 1.89
N ALA A 358 -9.41 14.72 1.92
CA ALA A 358 -8.65 14.62 3.16
C ALA A 358 -8.50 15.97 3.86
N ARG A 359 -8.26 17.06 3.12
CA ARG A 359 -8.23 18.43 3.70
C ARG A 359 -9.56 18.82 4.32
N SER A 360 -10.69 18.48 3.69
CA SER A 360 -12.04 18.75 4.24
C SER A 360 -12.27 17.97 5.53
N ILE A 361 -11.95 16.67 5.56
CA ILE A 361 -12.08 15.81 6.74
C ILE A 361 -11.24 16.35 7.89
N VAL A 362 -9.96 16.69 7.65
CA VAL A 362 -9.07 17.24 8.69
C VAL A 362 -9.64 18.52 9.28
N ARG A 363 -10.12 19.46 8.44
CA ARG A 363 -10.72 20.71 8.91
C ARG A 363 -11.95 20.46 9.79
N SER A 364 -12.87 19.61 9.31
CA SER A 364 -14.09 19.27 10.05
C SER A 364 -13.80 18.61 11.40
N THR A 365 -12.84 17.67 11.42
CA THR A 365 -12.42 16.98 12.65
C THR A 365 -11.75 17.94 13.63
N MET A 366 -10.92 18.87 13.15
CA MET A 366 -10.30 19.89 14.00
C MET A 366 -11.35 20.82 14.61
N SER A 367 -12.30 21.33 13.82
CA SER A 367 -13.38 22.19 14.32
C SER A 367 -14.26 21.48 15.35
N ALA A 368 -14.58 20.20 15.11
CA ALA A 368 -15.32 19.37 16.06
C ALA A 368 -14.52 19.13 17.36
N SER A 369 -13.24 18.84 17.26
CA SER A 369 -12.34 18.67 18.41
C SER A 369 -12.23 19.94 19.25
N GLU A 370 -12.10 21.10 18.63
CA GLU A 370 -12.07 22.40 19.32
C GLU A 370 -13.40 22.70 20.03
N SER A 371 -14.53 22.34 19.43
CA SER A 371 -15.86 22.49 20.01
C SER A 371 -16.04 21.59 21.24
N ILE A 372 -15.64 20.34 21.16
CA ILE A 372 -15.66 19.37 22.28
C ILE A 372 -14.71 19.84 23.38
N ALA A 373 -13.53 20.31 23.01
CA ALA A 373 -12.55 20.82 23.97
C ALA A 373 -13.06 22.01 24.81
N LYS A 374 -13.98 22.84 24.29
CA LYS A 374 -14.59 23.95 25.03
C LYS A 374 -15.55 23.48 26.12
N ILE A 375 -16.13 22.29 25.97
CA ILE A 375 -17.12 21.72 26.93
C ILE A 375 -16.44 21.01 28.10
N LEU A 376 -15.22 20.51 27.90
CA LEU A 376 -14.51 19.70 28.89
C LEU A 376 -13.84 20.60 29.97
N PRO A 377 -13.90 20.23 31.29
CA PRO A 377 -13.17 20.92 32.33
C PRO A 377 -11.65 20.93 32.10
N ASP A 378 -11.00 22.06 32.42
CA ASP A 378 -9.55 22.23 32.16
C ASP A 378 -8.66 21.24 32.93
N ASN A 379 -9.10 20.80 34.11
CA ASN A 379 -8.40 19.78 34.90
C ASN A 379 -8.40 18.43 34.20
N LEU A 380 -9.52 18.06 33.55
CA LEU A 380 -9.64 16.80 32.80
C LEU A 380 -8.80 16.84 31.52
N LYS A 381 -8.76 17.99 30.83
CA LYS A 381 -7.91 18.20 29.67
C LYS A 381 -6.42 18.05 30.04
N ARG A 382 -5.95 18.75 31.05
CA ARG A 382 -4.56 18.68 31.52
C ARG A 382 -4.19 17.27 31.96
N TRP A 383 -5.10 16.58 32.65
CA TRP A 383 -4.89 15.19 33.04
C TRP A 383 -4.78 14.28 31.82
N ALA A 384 -5.71 14.38 30.86
CA ALA A 384 -5.65 13.58 29.61
C ALA A 384 -4.38 13.90 28.81
N ASP A 385 -4.05 15.17 28.62
CA ASP A 385 -2.85 15.56 27.85
C ASP A 385 -1.56 15.06 28.48
N SER A 386 -1.48 15.01 29.82
CA SER A 386 -0.34 14.42 30.53
C SER A 386 -0.13 12.93 30.23
N ARG A 387 -1.21 12.20 29.82
CA ARG A 387 -1.13 10.78 29.45
C ARG A 387 -0.57 10.57 28.05
N PHE A 388 -0.71 11.57 27.18
CA PHE A 388 -0.29 11.53 25.79
C PHE A 388 1.04 12.26 25.52
N ASN A 389 1.86 12.48 26.56
CA ASN A 389 3.17 13.09 26.39
C ASN A 389 4.12 12.15 25.62
N LYS A 390 4.49 12.54 24.39
CA LYS A 390 5.38 11.80 23.51
C LYS A 390 6.86 11.95 23.84
N ASP A 391 7.27 12.98 24.56
CA ASP A 391 8.68 13.27 24.87
C ASP A 391 9.32 12.17 25.73
N VAL A 392 8.48 11.46 26.49
CA VAL A 392 8.92 10.36 27.37
C VAL A 392 8.62 8.96 26.78
N MET A 393 8.36 8.89 25.48
CA MET A 393 7.96 7.64 24.81
C MET A 393 9.09 6.62 24.79
N ILE A 394 8.75 5.37 25.16
CA ILE A 394 9.67 4.25 25.09
C ILE A 394 9.39 3.47 23.80
N MET A 395 10.31 3.56 22.86
CA MET A 395 10.28 2.80 21.61
C MET A 395 11.62 2.12 21.35
N GLU A 396 11.56 0.96 20.71
CA GLU A 396 12.75 0.31 20.16
C GLU A 396 13.34 1.15 19.04
N ASN A 397 14.67 1.18 18.90
CA ASN A 397 15.36 1.99 17.89
C ASN A 397 14.87 1.69 16.47
N GLY A 398 14.28 2.69 15.81
CA GLY A 398 13.71 2.59 14.46
C GLY A 398 12.39 1.80 14.38
N ALA A 399 11.68 1.59 15.50
CA ALA A 399 10.30 1.12 15.48
C ALA A 399 9.38 2.23 14.95
N ALA A 400 8.27 1.85 14.33
CA ALA A 400 7.27 2.78 13.83
C ALA A 400 6.30 3.23 14.95
N PHE A 401 6.07 2.38 15.95
CA PHE A 401 5.22 2.62 17.12
C PHE A 401 5.62 1.70 18.28
N ASP A 402 5.04 1.92 19.44
CA ASP A 402 5.40 1.21 20.66
C ASP A 402 4.75 -0.20 20.79
N LEU A 403 5.22 -0.97 21.75
CA LEU A 403 4.76 -2.33 22.01
C LEU A 403 3.32 -2.40 22.55
N ILE A 404 2.82 -1.35 23.22
CA ILE A 404 1.44 -1.30 23.72
C ILE A 404 0.48 -1.27 22.55
N ARG A 405 0.70 -0.37 21.59
CA ARG A 405 -0.13 -0.29 20.39
C ARG A 405 -0.06 -1.58 19.56
N ALA A 406 1.13 -2.17 19.43
CA ALA A 406 1.28 -3.45 18.75
C ALA A 406 0.45 -4.56 19.41
N SER A 407 0.48 -4.63 20.76
CA SER A 407 -0.31 -5.60 21.53
C SER A 407 -1.81 -5.40 21.34
N VAL A 408 -2.30 -4.15 21.44
CA VAL A 408 -3.71 -3.82 21.21
C VAL A 408 -4.15 -4.18 19.81
N ASN A 409 -3.37 -3.81 18.79
CA ASN A 409 -3.69 -4.11 17.40
C ASN A 409 -3.87 -5.62 17.16
N LEU A 410 -2.92 -6.43 17.60
CA LEU A 410 -2.95 -7.88 17.36
C LEU A 410 -4.07 -8.58 18.13
N VAL A 411 -4.23 -8.24 19.41
CA VAL A 411 -5.26 -8.85 20.25
C VAL A 411 -6.65 -8.47 19.76
N LEU A 412 -6.91 -7.19 19.54
CA LEU A 412 -8.22 -6.70 19.14
C LEU A 412 -8.60 -7.18 17.74
N ALA A 413 -7.68 -7.13 16.77
CA ALA A 413 -7.94 -7.65 15.43
C ALA A 413 -8.26 -9.16 15.47
N GLY A 414 -7.47 -9.94 16.23
CA GLY A 414 -7.72 -11.37 16.43
C GLY A 414 -9.11 -11.64 17.03
N LEU A 415 -9.50 -10.86 18.05
CA LEU A 415 -10.82 -10.93 18.67
C LEU A 415 -11.96 -10.67 17.68
N LEU A 416 -11.87 -9.58 16.91
CA LEU A 416 -12.92 -9.20 15.96
C LEU A 416 -13.05 -10.22 14.82
N ILE A 417 -11.94 -10.71 14.29
CA ILE A 417 -11.94 -11.74 13.24
C ILE A 417 -12.54 -13.03 13.75
N ALA A 418 -12.11 -13.51 14.93
CA ALA A 418 -12.62 -14.74 15.52
C ALA A 418 -14.12 -14.63 15.87
N LEU A 419 -14.57 -13.44 16.30
CA LEU A 419 -16.00 -13.19 16.52
C LEU A 419 -16.78 -13.33 15.19
N GLY A 420 -16.33 -12.69 14.11
CA GLY A 420 -16.94 -12.80 12.80
C GLY A 420 -16.99 -14.23 12.29
N THR A 421 -15.86 -14.94 12.37
CA THR A 421 -15.78 -16.37 12.00
C THR A 421 -16.75 -17.23 12.82
N SER A 422 -16.89 -16.95 14.12
CA SER A 422 -17.82 -17.69 14.99
C SER A 422 -19.29 -17.48 14.64
N LEU A 423 -19.62 -16.35 14.00
CA LEU A 423 -20.94 -16.00 13.48
C LEU A 423 -21.14 -16.48 12.04
N LYS A 424 -20.18 -17.23 11.49
CA LYS A 424 -20.14 -17.67 10.08
C LYS A 424 -20.23 -16.51 9.08
N LEU A 425 -19.77 -15.31 9.47
CA LEU A 425 -19.65 -14.16 8.61
C LEU A 425 -18.21 -14.10 8.08
N PRO A 426 -17.98 -14.25 6.78
CA PRO A 426 -16.67 -14.08 6.18
C PRO A 426 -16.29 -12.61 6.25
N LEU A 427 -15.44 -12.25 7.21
CA LEU A 427 -14.89 -10.91 7.33
C LEU A 427 -13.60 -10.79 6.54
N SER A 428 -13.35 -9.60 6.02
CA SER A 428 -12.02 -9.30 5.49
C SER A 428 -11.02 -9.09 6.63
N THR A 429 -10.09 -10.03 6.78
CA THR A 429 -9.01 -9.93 7.76
C THR A 429 -8.16 -8.69 7.51
N THR A 430 -7.92 -8.35 6.24
CA THR A 430 -7.18 -7.14 5.83
C THR A 430 -7.88 -5.86 6.27
N TYR A 431 -9.20 -5.75 6.07
CA TYR A 431 -9.95 -4.55 6.45
C TYR A 431 -9.96 -4.37 7.97
N VAL A 432 -10.22 -5.44 8.72
CA VAL A 432 -10.26 -5.40 10.18
C VAL A 432 -8.91 -4.99 10.75
N THR A 433 -7.82 -5.66 10.35
CA THR A 433 -6.48 -5.39 10.89
C THR A 433 -5.98 -4.00 10.52
N PHE A 434 -6.21 -3.56 9.28
CA PHE A 434 -5.84 -2.22 8.84
C PHE A 434 -6.62 -1.14 9.60
N MET A 435 -7.92 -1.30 9.77
CA MET A 435 -8.75 -0.31 10.46
C MET A 435 -8.50 -0.27 11.97
N VAL A 436 -8.21 -1.39 12.62
CA VAL A 436 -7.73 -1.40 14.02
C VAL A 436 -6.41 -0.63 14.14
N ALA A 437 -5.46 -0.84 13.22
CA ALA A 437 -4.18 -0.13 13.23
C ALA A 437 -4.35 1.39 12.96
N MET A 438 -5.27 1.79 12.10
CA MET A 438 -5.58 3.20 11.84
C MET A 438 -6.30 3.85 13.04
N GLY A 439 -7.29 3.17 13.61
CA GLY A 439 -7.99 3.64 14.83
C GLY A 439 -7.04 3.82 16.01
N SER A 440 -6.17 2.84 16.26
CA SER A 440 -5.16 2.93 17.31
C SER A 440 -4.12 4.03 17.07
N SER A 441 -3.75 4.26 15.80
CA SER A 441 -2.86 5.36 15.40
C SER A 441 -3.49 6.74 15.66
N LEU A 442 -4.78 6.88 15.36
CA LEU A 442 -5.55 8.09 15.65
C LEU A 442 -5.64 8.32 17.17
N ALA A 443 -5.99 7.29 17.95
CA ALA A 443 -6.09 7.37 19.41
C ALA A 443 -4.78 7.80 20.05
N ASP A 444 -3.64 7.34 19.54
CA ASP A 444 -2.30 7.73 20.01
C ASP A 444 -1.85 9.12 19.56
N ARG A 445 -2.73 9.87 18.90
CA ARG A 445 -2.40 11.18 18.32
C ARG A 445 -1.18 11.10 17.37
N ALA A 446 -0.99 9.95 16.71
CA ALA A 446 0.12 9.76 15.77
C ALA A 446 0.01 10.66 14.53
N TRP A 447 -1.20 11.11 14.21
CA TRP A 447 -1.48 12.01 13.10
C TRP A 447 -1.33 13.45 13.57
N SER A 448 -0.11 14.01 13.41
CA SER A 448 0.15 15.42 13.70
C SER A 448 -0.62 16.31 12.72
N ARG A 449 -0.76 17.59 13.06
CA ARG A 449 -1.43 18.58 12.20
C ARG A 449 -0.83 18.64 10.79
N ASP A 450 0.48 18.44 10.68
CA ASP A 450 1.22 18.54 9.42
C ASP A 450 1.14 17.24 8.60
N SER A 451 1.03 16.08 9.26
CA SER A 451 0.97 14.76 8.60
C SER A 451 -0.45 14.25 8.35
N ALA A 452 -1.46 14.74 9.09
CA ALA A 452 -2.82 14.22 9.07
C ALA A 452 -3.44 14.17 7.66
N VAL A 453 -3.27 15.22 6.85
CA VAL A 453 -3.83 15.29 5.49
C VAL A 453 -3.25 14.18 4.60
N TYR A 454 -1.95 13.94 4.69
CA TYR A 454 -1.28 12.91 3.88
C TYR A 454 -1.69 11.49 4.31
N ARG A 455 -1.80 11.25 5.62
CA ARG A 455 -2.21 9.96 6.18
C ARG A 455 -3.66 9.64 5.89
N ILE A 456 -4.57 10.62 6.05
CA ILE A 456 -5.98 10.45 5.67
C ILE A 456 -6.09 10.19 4.17
N THR A 457 -5.31 10.90 3.33
CA THR A 457 -5.28 10.58 1.89
C THR A 457 -4.83 9.14 1.65
N GLY A 458 -3.80 8.67 2.37
CA GLY A 458 -3.35 7.27 2.28
C GLY A 458 -4.43 6.27 2.69
N VAL A 459 -5.09 6.49 3.82
CA VAL A 459 -6.21 5.64 4.28
C VAL A 459 -7.36 5.63 3.27
N LEU A 460 -7.77 6.81 2.77
CA LEU A 460 -8.81 6.92 1.74
C LEU A 460 -8.40 6.23 0.43
N SER A 461 -7.12 6.29 0.06
CA SER A 461 -6.60 5.59 -1.13
C SER A 461 -6.66 4.08 -0.97
N VAL A 462 -6.35 3.55 0.22
CA VAL A 462 -6.46 2.12 0.53
C VAL A 462 -7.94 1.70 0.51
N ILE A 463 -8.82 2.44 1.19
CA ILE A 463 -10.27 2.16 1.19
C ILE A 463 -10.84 2.27 -0.25
N GLY A 464 -10.45 3.29 -1.01
CA GLY A 464 -10.81 3.41 -2.43
C GLY A 464 -10.33 2.21 -3.26
N GLY A 465 -9.12 1.72 -2.97
CA GLY A 465 -8.58 0.48 -3.56
C GLY A 465 -9.47 -0.73 -3.29
N TRP A 466 -10.07 -0.84 -2.10
CA TRP A 466 -10.99 -1.93 -1.76
C TRP A 466 -12.27 -1.92 -2.61
N PHE A 467 -12.86 -0.74 -2.84
CA PHE A 467 -14.02 -0.62 -3.74
C PHE A 467 -13.64 -0.92 -5.20
N ILE A 468 -12.45 -0.47 -5.62
CA ILE A 468 -11.93 -0.78 -6.96
C ILE A 468 -11.72 -2.29 -7.10
N THR A 469 -11.17 -2.96 -6.08
CA THR A 469 -11.01 -4.42 -6.08
C THR A 469 -12.35 -5.13 -6.24
N ALA A 470 -13.35 -4.76 -5.44
CA ALA A 470 -14.68 -5.37 -5.51
C ALA A 470 -15.31 -5.18 -6.90
N GLY A 471 -15.29 -3.96 -7.43
CA GLY A 471 -15.81 -3.65 -8.76
C GLY A 471 -15.04 -4.34 -9.90
N ALA A 472 -13.71 -4.38 -9.81
CA ALA A 472 -12.88 -5.08 -10.79
C ALA A 472 -13.08 -6.59 -10.74
N ALA A 473 -13.11 -7.19 -9.54
CA ALA A 473 -13.36 -8.61 -9.32
C ALA A 473 -14.69 -9.03 -9.97
N PHE A 474 -15.77 -8.31 -9.65
CA PHE A 474 -17.08 -8.55 -10.24
C PHE A 474 -17.05 -8.43 -11.78
N THR A 475 -16.55 -7.29 -12.29
CA THR A 475 -16.64 -6.98 -13.72
C THR A 475 -15.75 -7.89 -14.57
N ILE A 476 -14.51 -8.16 -14.11
CA ILE A 476 -13.59 -9.02 -14.84
C ILE A 476 -14.12 -10.45 -14.85
N CYS A 477 -14.55 -10.99 -13.69
CA CYS A 477 -15.08 -12.33 -13.63
C CYS A 477 -16.38 -12.48 -14.44
N PHE A 478 -17.25 -11.46 -14.43
CA PHE A 478 -18.44 -11.40 -15.32
C PHE A 478 -18.05 -11.57 -16.79
N VAL A 479 -17.09 -10.76 -17.27
CA VAL A 479 -16.63 -10.80 -18.66
C VAL A 479 -15.93 -12.12 -18.98
N VAL A 480 -15.06 -12.59 -18.10
CA VAL A 480 -14.34 -13.86 -18.27
C VAL A 480 -15.30 -15.04 -18.35
N THR A 481 -16.30 -15.09 -17.45
CA THR A 481 -17.34 -16.15 -17.49
C THR A 481 -18.15 -16.09 -18.77
N LEU A 482 -18.54 -14.90 -19.23
CA LEU A 482 -19.26 -14.70 -20.49
C LEU A 482 -18.48 -15.23 -21.68
N ILE A 483 -17.18 -14.89 -21.77
CA ILE A 483 -16.30 -15.36 -22.84
C ILE A 483 -16.12 -16.87 -22.77
N MET A 484 -15.94 -17.45 -21.58
CA MET A 484 -15.78 -18.89 -21.41
C MET A 484 -17.06 -19.67 -21.75
N TYR A 485 -18.23 -19.11 -21.39
CA TYR A 485 -19.51 -19.76 -21.65
C TYR A 485 -19.81 -19.88 -23.15
N TYR A 486 -19.70 -18.78 -23.90
CA TYR A 486 -19.96 -18.78 -25.34
C TYR A 486 -18.80 -19.32 -26.19
N GLY A 487 -17.57 -19.10 -25.77
CA GLY A 487 -16.37 -19.53 -26.49
C GLY A 487 -15.91 -20.97 -26.20
N GLY A 488 -16.55 -21.62 -25.22
CA GLY A 488 -16.30 -23.02 -24.86
C GLY A 488 -14.85 -23.31 -24.52
N THR A 489 -14.40 -24.52 -24.85
CA THR A 489 -13.04 -25.03 -24.48
C THR A 489 -11.91 -24.18 -25.05
N PHE A 490 -12.07 -23.64 -26.25
CA PHE A 490 -11.03 -22.81 -26.88
C PHE A 490 -10.81 -21.51 -26.10
N ALA A 491 -11.90 -20.82 -25.71
CA ALA A 491 -11.82 -19.61 -24.91
C ALA A 491 -11.23 -19.89 -23.52
N MET A 492 -11.61 -20.98 -22.87
CA MET A 492 -11.04 -21.40 -21.59
C MET A 492 -9.50 -21.55 -21.69
N LEU A 493 -9.00 -22.27 -22.69
CA LEU A 493 -7.56 -22.46 -22.89
C LEU A 493 -6.83 -21.15 -23.21
N ALA A 494 -7.43 -20.30 -24.04
CA ALA A 494 -6.86 -18.99 -24.38
C ALA A 494 -6.76 -18.06 -23.16
N LEU A 495 -7.77 -18.01 -22.31
CA LEU A 495 -7.78 -17.21 -21.08
C LEU A 495 -6.81 -17.77 -20.03
N ILE A 496 -6.66 -19.08 -19.93
CA ILE A 496 -5.64 -19.73 -19.11
C ILE A 496 -4.23 -19.30 -19.56
N ALA A 497 -3.94 -19.39 -20.87
CA ALA A 497 -2.66 -18.98 -21.42
C ALA A 497 -2.39 -17.48 -21.19
N LEU A 498 -3.41 -16.64 -21.34
CA LEU A 498 -3.33 -15.21 -21.04
C LEU A 498 -3.00 -14.94 -19.57
N ALA A 499 -3.66 -15.64 -18.64
CA ALA A 499 -3.38 -15.49 -17.20
C ALA A 499 -1.93 -15.86 -16.87
N ILE A 500 -1.44 -16.97 -17.36
CA ILE A 500 -0.03 -17.39 -17.19
C ILE A 500 0.92 -16.33 -17.76
N PHE A 501 0.64 -15.83 -18.96
CA PHE A 501 1.45 -14.76 -19.58
C PHE A 501 1.50 -13.49 -18.72
N LEU A 502 0.35 -13.03 -18.19
CA LEU A 502 0.27 -11.85 -17.36
C LEU A 502 1.06 -12.02 -16.06
N LEU A 503 0.97 -13.17 -15.39
CA LEU A 503 1.71 -13.48 -14.16
C LEU A 503 3.23 -13.50 -14.39
N VAL A 504 3.69 -14.14 -15.46
CA VAL A 504 5.13 -14.17 -15.81
C VAL A 504 5.63 -12.75 -16.11
N ARG A 505 4.89 -11.98 -16.90
CA ARG A 505 5.22 -10.60 -17.25
C ARG A 505 5.29 -9.70 -16.01
N SER A 506 4.33 -9.84 -15.10
CA SER A 506 4.27 -9.08 -13.83
C SER A 506 5.51 -9.36 -12.96
N ASN A 507 5.89 -10.62 -12.81
CA ASN A 507 7.06 -11.00 -12.02
C ASN A 507 8.38 -10.48 -12.63
N ILE A 508 8.52 -10.52 -13.96
CA ILE A 508 9.71 -9.97 -14.65
C ILE A 508 9.79 -8.45 -14.44
N HIS A 509 8.66 -7.75 -14.61
CA HIS A 509 8.59 -6.29 -14.41
C HIS A 509 8.91 -5.89 -12.97
N TYR A 510 8.36 -6.61 -12.00
CA TYR A 510 8.63 -6.39 -10.58
C TYR A 510 10.11 -6.59 -10.24
N SER A 511 10.75 -7.64 -10.75
CA SER A 511 12.18 -7.92 -10.55
C SER A 511 13.08 -6.81 -11.12
N LYS A 512 12.74 -6.26 -12.30
CA LYS A 512 13.46 -5.12 -12.88
C LYS A 512 13.33 -3.86 -12.01
N LYS A 513 12.10 -3.55 -11.58
CA LYS A 513 11.83 -2.38 -10.72
C LYS A 513 12.53 -2.45 -9.35
N GLN A 514 12.72 -3.65 -8.80
CA GLN A 514 13.48 -3.84 -7.55
C GLN A 514 14.98 -3.59 -7.73
N LYS A 515 15.57 -3.97 -8.87
CA LYS A 515 16.98 -3.70 -9.17
C LYS A 515 17.26 -2.19 -9.30
N ASP A 516 16.30 -1.42 -9.82
CA ASP A 516 16.42 0.03 -9.92
C ASP A 516 16.25 0.74 -8.56
N LYS A 517 15.43 0.19 -7.64
CA LYS A 517 15.30 0.71 -6.26
C LYS A 517 16.56 0.52 -5.40
N GLY A 518 17.45 -0.40 -5.74
CA GLY A 518 18.73 -0.59 -5.05
C GLY A 518 19.70 0.61 -5.15
N LYS A 519 19.38 1.61 -6.00
CA LYS A 519 20.15 2.88 -6.09
C LYS A 519 19.87 3.86 -4.95
N ASP A 520 18.82 3.67 -4.14
CA ASP A 520 18.48 4.48 -2.96
C ASP A 520 19.18 3.98 -1.66
N ASP A 521 20.26 3.20 -1.80
CA ASP A 521 20.99 2.60 -0.68
C ASP A 521 21.68 3.64 0.24
N ILE A 522 22.09 4.78 -0.32
CA ILE A 522 22.81 5.83 0.43
C ILE A 522 21.95 6.41 1.54
N PHE A 523 20.70 6.77 1.27
CA PHE A 523 19.80 7.33 2.29
C PHE A 523 19.44 6.29 3.37
N SER A 524 19.21 5.04 2.97
CA SER A 524 18.95 3.95 3.91
C SER A 524 20.13 3.70 4.84
N ARG A 525 21.36 3.76 4.33
CA ARG A 525 22.60 3.68 5.11
C ARG A 525 22.76 4.87 6.06
N LEU A 526 22.46 6.09 5.59
CA LEU A 526 22.46 7.30 6.42
C LEU A 526 21.52 7.16 7.64
N ILE A 527 20.31 6.65 7.43
CA ILE A 527 19.35 6.46 8.52
C ILE A 527 19.78 5.35 9.49
N ALA A 528 20.43 4.30 8.99
CA ALA A 528 20.87 3.16 9.79
C ALA A 528 22.17 3.41 10.57
N SER A 529 23.04 4.29 10.08
CA SER A 529 24.32 4.60 10.72
C SER A 529 24.11 5.25 12.09
N LYS A 530 24.99 4.93 13.05
CA LYS A 530 25.06 5.55 14.38
C LYS A 530 26.17 6.60 14.46
N ASP A 531 27.13 6.57 13.55
CA ASP A 531 28.25 7.49 13.49
C ASP A 531 27.84 8.81 12.83
N LYS A 532 28.14 9.93 13.49
CA LYS A 532 27.81 11.27 13.04
C LYS A 532 28.60 11.70 11.80
N GLU A 533 29.87 11.32 11.71
CA GLU A 533 30.73 11.66 10.57
C GLU A 533 30.33 10.87 9.32
N GLU A 534 30.01 9.57 9.50
CA GLU A 534 29.51 8.75 8.41
C GLU A 534 28.16 9.29 7.87
N ARG A 535 27.24 9.70 8.77
CA ARG A 535 25.99 10.34 8.38
C ARG A 535 26.20 11.59 7.56
N TRP A 536 27.13 12.44 7.98
CA TRP A 536 27.44 13.67 7.26
C TRP A 536 27.99 13.38 5.86
N THR A 537 28.92 12.45 5.76
CA THR A 537 29.50 12.02 4.47
C THR A 537 28.44 11.47 3.53
N LEU A 538 27.53 10.60 4.03
CA LEU A 538 26.43 10.04 3.25
C LEU A 538 25.42 11.11 2.84
N LEU A 539 25.12 12.08 3.70
CA LEU A 539 24.22 13.19 3.36
C LEU A 539 24.81 14.07 2.27
N ARG A 540 26.11 14.45 2.37
CA ARG A 540 26.81 15.20 1.32
C ARG A 540 26.75 14.46 -0.03
N GLN A 541 26.99 13.17 -0.01
CA GLN A 541 26.93 12.35 -1.22
C GLN A 541 25.51 12.30 -1.80
N HIS A 542 24.48 12.13 -0.96
CA HIS A 542 23.08 12.09 -1.40
C HIS A 542 22.65 13.43 -2.01
N VAL A 543 22.92 14.54 -1.33
CA VAL A 543 22.60 15.90 -1.83
C VAL A 543 23.32 16.18 -3.14
N ASN A 544 24.62 15.89 -3.25
CA ASN A 544 25.37 16.08 -4.49
C ASN A 544 24.77 15.26 -5.66
N ASN A 545 24.44 13.97 -5.42
CA ASN A 545 23.79 13.15 -6.44
C ASN A 545 22.45 13.74 -6.90
N THR A 546 21.69 14.33 -5.99
CA THR A 546 20.44 15.02 -6.31
C THR A 546 20.69 16.24 -7.20
N LEU A 547 21.65 17.08 -6.85
CA LEU A 547 21.95 18.30 -7.60
C LEU A 547 22.50 17.98 -9.01
N VAL A 548 23.37 16.98 -9.14
CA VAL A 548 23.87 16.49 -10.43
C VAL A 548 22.73 15.96 -11.31
N ALA A 549 21.86 15.13 -10.76
CA ALA A 549 20.72 14.56 -11.49
C ALA A 549 19.74 15.66 -11.95
N GLU A 550 19.49 16.65 -11.10
CA GLU A 550 18.57 17.76 -11.40
C GLU A 550 19.14 18.69 -12.47
N MET A 551 20.45 18.97 -12.44
CA MET A 551 21.11 19.76 -13.47
C MET A 551 21.09 19.05 -14.83
N ALA A 552 21.38 17.75 -14.85
CA ALA A 552 21.34 16.94 -16.06
C ALA A 552 19.90 16.87 -16.66
N PHE A 553 18.90 16.66 -15.81
CA PHE A 553 17.49 16.66 -16.20
C PHE A 553 17.08 18.02 -16.79
N THR A 554 17.48 19.10 -16.13
CA THR A 554 17.17 20.47 -16.57
C THR A 554 17.77 20.76 -17.95
N ASN A 555 19.01 20.37 -18.18
CA ASN A 555 19.71 20.54 -19.45
C ASN A 555 19.03 19.77 -20.59
N GLU A 556 18.74 18.48 -20.38
CA GLU A 556 18.06 17.65 -21.38
C GLU A 556 16.65 18.17 -21.69
N THR A 557 15.87 18.52 -20.65
CA THR A 557 14.51 18.99 -20.81
C THR A 557 14.45 20.36 -21.48
N TYR A 558 15.37 21.29 -21.13
CA TYR A 558 15.47 22.59 -21.80
C TYR A 558 15.71 22.45 -23.30
N ARG A 559 16.64 21.57 -23.70
CA ARG A 559 16.91 21.26 -25.09
C ARG A 559 15.68 20.66 -25.76
N GLN A 560 15.01 19.70 -25.14
CA GLN A 560 13.79 19.08 -25.66
C GLN A 560 12.65 20.08 -25.89
N ILE A 561 12.46 21.05 -24.97
CA ILE A 561 11.43 22.08 -25.08
C ILE A 561 11.76 23.03 -26.23
N THR A 562 12.99 23.54 -26.30
CA THR A 562 13.42 24.51 -27.31
C THR A 562 13.45 23.90 -28.71
N ASP A 563 13.93 22.66 -28.86
CA ASP A 563 13.86 21.92 -30.13
C ASP A 563 12.40 21.62 -30.51
N GLY A 564 11.57 21.26 -29.52
CA GLY A 564 10.12 21.04 -29.75
C GLY A 564 9.37 22.27 -30.23
N PHE A 565 9.75 23.46 -29.74
CA PHE A 565 9.16 24.72 -30.13
C PHE A 565 9.62 25.15 -31.55
N ILE A 566 10.94 25.09 -31.80
CA ILE A 566 11.51 25.45 -33.10
C ILE A 566 11.00 24.55 -34.24
N ASN A 567 10.93 23.23 -33.98
CA ASN A 567 10.51 22.24 -34.97
C ASN A 567 9.01 21.92 -34.95
N GLU A 568 8.21 22.67 -34.21
CA GLU A 568 6.76 22.49 -34.05
C GLU A 568 6.36 21.07 -33.61
N ASN A 569 7.20 20.41 -32.81
CA ASN A 569 6.98 19.03 -32.37
C ASN A 569 6.15 18.95 -31.08
N LEU A 570 4.83 18.92 -31.22
CA LEU A 570 3.87 18.86 -30.14
C LEU A 570 4.07 17.62 -29.23
N LYS A 571 4.46 16.48 -29.82
CA LYS A 571 4.70 15.23 -29.04
C LYS A 571 5.87 15.39 -28.10
N ALA A 572 6.95 16.04 -28.53
CA ALA A 572 8.11 16.35 -27.70
C ALA A 572 7.74 17.29 -26.54
N LEU A 573 6.96 18.35 -26.83
CA LEU A 573 6.50 19.31 -25.83
C LEU A 573 5.57 18.68 -24.79
N ARG A 574 4.60 17.86 -25.20
CA ARG A 574 3.74 17.10 -24.26
C ARG A 574 4.54 16.15 -23.36
N LYS A 575 5.56 15.50 -23.91
CA LYS A 575 6.47 14.65 -23.13
C LYS A 575 7.27 15.48 -22.13
N ALA A 576 7.76 16.64 -22.52
CA ALA A 576 8.52 17.54 -21.63
C ALA A 576 7.65 18.05 -20.45
N VAL A 577 6.38 18.42 -20.67
CA VAL A 577 5.44 18.80 -19.60
C VAL A 577 5.31 17.66 -18.58
N ASN A 578 4.99 16.45 -19.06
CA ASN A 578 4.81 15.30 -18.18
C ASN A 578 6.08 14.94 -17.39
N ASN A 579 7.24 15.01 -18.05
CA ASN A 579 8.52 14.76 -17.40
C ASN A 579 8.81 15.78 -16.30
N THR A 580 8.55 17.07 -16.57
CA THR A 580 8.77 18.16 -15.61
C THR A 580 7.84 18.03 -14.39
N ASP A 581 6.57 17.71 -14.59
CA ASP A 581 5.62 17.50 -13.50
C ASP A 581 5.99 16.29 -12.64
N ASN A 582 6.43 15.18 -13.25
CA ASN A 582 6.92 14.00 -12.55
C ASN A 582 8.21 14.29 -11.74
N GLN A 583 9.15 15.03 -12.35
CA GLN A 583 10.40 15.41 -11.70
C GLN A 583 10.15 16.30 -10.49
N LYS A 584 9.20 17.24 -10.58
CA LYS A 584 8.80 18.10 -9.46
C LYS A 584 8.28 17.30 -8.27
N GLU A 585 7.44 16.28 -8.51
CA GLU A 585 6.95 15.42 -7.43
C GLU A 585 8.07 14.54 -6.84
N MET A 586 9.00 14.08 -7.67
CA MET A 586 10.17 13.33 -7.21
C MET A 586 11.09 14.20 -6.36
N LEU A 587 11.39 15.42 -6.79
CA LEU A 587 12.25 16.37 -6.07
C LEU A 587 11.68 16.71 -4.69
N LYS A 588 10.35 16.89 -4.57
CA LYS A 588 9.70 17.11 -3.27
C LYS A 588 9.94 15.94 -2.29
N LYS A 589 9.88 14.70 -2.78
CA LYS A 589 10.14 13.51 -1.96
C LYS A 589 11.60 13.45 -1.53
N ILE A 590 12.53 13.69 -2.45
CA ILE A 590 13.98 13.72 -2.16
C ILE A 590 14.29 14.79 -1.14
N ARG A 591 13.79 16.01 -1.31
CA ARG A 591 14.00 17.14 -0.39
C ARG A 591 13.55 16.81 1.05
N ARG A 592 12.41 16.15 1.21
CA ARG A 592 11.94 15.70 2.54
C ARG A 592 12.92 14.71 3.18
N LYS A 593 13.45 13.76 2.41
CA LYS A 593 14.47 12.82 2.88
C LYS A 593 15.73 13.54 3.33
N GLU A 594 16.21 14.49 2.53
CA GLU A 594 17.42 15.26 2.83
C GLU A 594 17.27 16.15 4.06
N ILE A 595 16.11 16.77 4.26
CA ILE A 595 15.79 17.52 5.49
C ILE A 595 15.82 16.59 6.71
N LEU A 596 15.28 15.37 6.60
CA LEU A 596 15.35 14.38 7.68
C LEU A 596 16.81 13.96 7.95
N GLY A 597 17.61 13.82 6.89
CA GLY A 597 19.05 13.57 7.00
C GLY A 597 19.77 14.71 7.74
N LEU A 598 19.46 15.95 7.41
CA LEU A 598 20.05 17.15 8.03
C LEU A 598 19.72 17.25 9.54
N ARG A 599 18.52 16.83 9.96
CA ARG A 599 18.14 16.77 11.38
C ARG A 599 18.88 15.68 12.18
N ARG A 600 19.54 14.73 11.51
CA ARG A 600 20.22 13.59 12.15
C ARG A 600 21.73 13.73 12.23
N ILE A 601 22.30 14.75 11.63
CA ILE A 601 23.72 15.11 11.76
C ILE A 601 23.95 15.95 13.01
N ASP A 602 25.21 16.34 13.25
CA ASP A 602 25.55 17.23 14.36
C ASP A 602 24.91 18.61 14.21
N ASN A 603 24.36 19.15 15.33
CA ASN A 603 23.63 20.42 15.32
C ASN A 603 24.44 21.60 14.82
N PHE A 604 25.73 21.65 15.14
CA PHE A 604 26.62 22.72 14.70
C PHE A 604 26.79 22.71 13.18
N THR A 605 27.14 21.57 12.63
CA THR A 605 27.28 21.37 11.18
C THR A 605 25.91 21.60 10.46
N ALA A 606 24.80 21.15 11.05
CA ALA A 606 23.47 21.36 10.49
C ALA A 606 23.13 22.86 10.37
N ILE A 607 23.41 23.67 11.40
CA ILE A 607 23.15 25.11 11.40
C ILE A 607 24.07 25.82 10.37
N GLU A 608 25.36 25.48 10.34
CA GLU A 608 26.33 26.09 9.41
C GLU A 608 25.96 25.85 7.94
N LYS A 609 25.55 24.61 7.61
CA LYS A 609 25.29 24.19 6.22
C LYS A 609 23.85 24.40 5.77
N ASN A 610 22.94 24.71 6.68
CA ASN A 610 21.50 24.84 6.41
C ASN A 610 21.17 25.84 5.29
N THR A 611 21.81 27.02 5.32
CA THR A 611 21.59 28.08 4.31
C THR A 611 21.96 27.59 2.91
N TRP A 612 23.09 26.91 2.78
CA TRP A 612 23.59 26.40 1.50
C TRP A 612 22.75 25.24 0.99
N PHE A 613 22.32 24.33 1.89
CA PHE A 613 21.36 23.28 1.57
C PHE A 613 20.05 23.84 0.99
N HIS A 614 19.47 24.82 1.68
CA HIS A 614 18.23 25.43 1.22
C HIS A 614 18.39 26.22 -0.07
N LEU A 615 19.50 26.91 -0.26
CA LEU A 615 19.78 27.62 -1.51
C LEU A 615 19.90 26.65 -2.69
N GLY A 616 20.61 25.53 -2.53
CA GLY A 616 20.73 24.49 -3.55
C GLY A 616 19.38 23.86 -3.90
N SER A 617 18.66 23.41 -2.87
CA SER A 617 17.34 22.78 -3.03
C SER A 617 16.29 23.73 -3.65
N ASN A 618 16.27 25.01 -3.25
CA ASN A 618 15.38 26.01 -3.86
C ASN A 618 15.78 26.31 -5.30
N SER A 619 17.07 26.33 -5.62
CA SER A 619 17.54 26.51 -6.99
C SER A 619 17.06 25.40 -7.91
N CYS A 620 17.09 24.15 -7.48
CA CYS A 620 16.51 23.01 -8.20
C CYS A 620 15.02 23.21 -8.48
N GLU A 621 14.26 23.60 -7.46
CA GLU A 621 12.81 23.82 -7.60
C GLU A 621 12.52 24.98 -8.59
N GLN A 622 13.28 26.07 -8.52
CA GLN A 622 13.11 27.21 -9.44
C GLN A 622 13.50 26.86 -10.87
N MET A 623 14.52 26.03 -11.09
CA MET A 623 14.86 25.54 -12.43
C MET A 623 13.69 24.76 -13.06
N LEU A 624 13.00 23.89 -12.30
CA LEU A 624 11.80 23.18 -12.77
C LEU A 624 10.65 24.14 -13.08
N TYR A 625 10.47 25.19 -12.28
CA TYR A 625 9.47 26.22 -12.57
C TYR A 625 9.79 27.01 -13.85
N CYS A 626 11.08 27.34 -14.10
CA CYS A 626 11.50 27.97 -15.35
C CYS A 626 11.17 27.06 -16.55
N LEU A 627 11.53 25.77 -16.48
CA LEU A 627 11.20 24.82 -17.54
C LEU A 627 9.70 24.77 -17.82
N LYS A 628 8.87 24.77 -16.78
CA LYS A 628 7.41 24.75 -16.93
C LYS A 628 6.90 26.04 -17.58
N ARG A 629 7.39 27.21 -17.14
CA ARG A 629 7.02 28.51 -17.72
C ARG A 629 7.50 28.68 -19.17
N ILE A 630 8.55 27.98 -19.59
CA ILE A 630 8.94 27.89 -21.00
C ILE A 630 8.01 26.93 -21.75
N CYS A 631 7.80 25.73 -21.19
CA CYS A 631 7.14 24.63 -21.88
C CYS A 631 5.64 24.88 -22.14
N ASP A 632 4.91 25.41 -21.16
CA ASP A 632 3.46 25.60 -21.26
C ASP A 632 3.09 26.55 -22.39
N PRO A 633 3.68 27.78 -22.55
CA PRO A 633 3.40 28.65 -23.66
C PRO A 633 3.88 28.10 -25.01
N CYS A 634 5.05 27.43 -25.06
CA CYS A 634 5.54 26.79 -26.29
C CYS A 634 4.58 25.69 -26.76
N LYS A 635 4.11 24.85 -25.84
CA LYS A 635 3.14 23.79 -26.12
C LYS A 635 1.82 24.37 -26.62
N GLU A 636 1.27 25.42 -25.96
CA GLU A 636 0.03 26.05 -26.33
C GLU A 636 0.14 26.69 -27.75
N HIS A 637 1.28 27.33 -28.04
CA HIS A 637 1.55 27.91 -29.34
C HIS A 637 1.52 26.88 -30.49
N VAL A 638 2.21 25.75 -30.28
CA VAL A 638 2.29 24.65 -31.25
C VAL A 638 0.98 23.87 -31.36
N ASP A 639 0.28 23.65 -30.26
CA ASP A 639 -1.01 22.92 -30.20
C ASP A 639 -2.10 23.68 -30.98
N ASN A 640 -2.09 25.01 -30.89
CA ASN A 640 -3.01 25.91 -31.64
C ASN A 640 -2.56 26.20 -33.09
N LYS A 641 -1.44 25.62 -33.54
CA LYS A 641 -0.86 25.87 -34.88
C LYS A 641 -0.72 27.37 -35.21
N PHE A 642 -0.29 28.16 -34.23
CA PHE A 642 0.03 29.56 -34.48
C PHE A 642 1.26 29.69 -35.36
N THR A 643 1.44 30.86 -36.00
CA THR A 643 2.58 31.12 -36.88
C THR A 643 3.90 30.78 -36.18
N PRO A 644 4.78 29.95 -36.78
CA PRO A 644 6.05 29.58 -36.18
C PRO A 644 6.97 30.79 -35.98
N LEU A 645 8.02 30.58 -35.19
CA LEU A 645 9.05 31.56 -34.98
C LEU A 645 9.74 31.89 -36.33
N SER A 646 10.04 33.18 -36.57
CA SER A 646 10.69 33.58 -37.82
C SER A 646 12.08 32.92 -37.95
N GLU A 647 12.50 32.61 -39.17
CA GLU A 647 13.77 32.01 -39.48
C GLU A 647 14.95 32.81 -38.88
N ARG A 648 14.84 34.14 -38.93
CA ARG A 648 15.82 35.08 -38.35
C ARG A 648 15.95 34.84 -36.81
N ALA A 649 14.83 34.87 -36.11
CA ALA A 649 14.82 34.68 -34.65
C ALA A 649 15.30 33.26 -34.25
N THR A 650 14.99 32.27 -35.06
CA THR A 650 15.47 30.88 -34.86
C THR A 650 17.01 30.81 -35.00
N ASN A 651 17.55 31.41 -36.06
CA ASN A 651 18.99 31.40 -36.32
C ASN A 651 19.81 32.21 -35.29
N GLU A 652 19.24 33.22 -34.68
CA GLU A 652 19.84 34.00 -33.58
C GLU A 652 19.75 33.26 -32.24
N PHE A 653 18.69 32.49 -32.02
CA PHE A 653 18.47 31.78 -30.76
C PHE A 653 19.27 30.47 -30.63
N ILE A 654 19.42 29.71 -31.73
CA ILE A 654 20.08 28.39 -31.71
C ILE A 654 21.51 28.47 -31.09
N PRO A 655 22.39 29.42 -31.48
CA PRO A 655 23.71 29.51 -30.89
C PRO A 655 23.69 29.78 -29.37
N ILE A 656 22.77 30.62 -28.90
CA ILE A 656 22.61 30.94 -27.48
C ILE A 656 22.09 29.74 -26.71
N ARG A 657 21.13 29.00 -27.25
CA ARG A 657 20.64 27.74 -26.71
C ARG A 657 21.77 26.69 -26.56
N ASP A 658 22.57 26.54 -27.62
CA ASP A 658 23.66 25.57 -27.65
C ASP A 658 24.80 25.95 -26.66
N GLU A 659 25.12 27.24 -26.55
CA GLU A 659 26.04 27.74 -25.52
C GLU A 659 25.50 27.47 -24.11
N MET A 660 24.21 27.69 -23.88
CA MET A 660 23.57 27.42 -22.61
C MET A 660 23.60 25.94 -22.25
N THR A 661 23.28 25.05 -23.19
CA THR A 661 23.33 23.60 -22.96
C THR A 661 24.74 23.10 -22.72
N ALA A 662 25.74 23.65 -23.42
CA ALA A 662 27.12 23.34 -23.20
C ALA A 662 27.63 23.79 -21.80
N LEU A 663 27.22 24.97 -21.35
CA LEU A 663 27.58 25.46 -19.99
C LEU A 663 26.86 24.62 -18.89
N MET A 664 25.62 24.23 -19.07
CA MET A 664 24.94 23.34 -18.13
C MET A 664 25.58 21.95 -18.10
N THR A 665 26.09 21.43 -19.22
CA THR A 665 26.85 20.18 -19.26
C THR A 665 28.14 20.28 -18.45
N LYS A 666 28.94 21.33 -18.68
CA LYS A 666 30.15 21.60 -17.88
C LYS A 666 29.82 21.76 -16.39
N ALA A 667 28.72 22.45 -16.07
CA ALA A 667 28.27 22.61 -14.69
C ALA A 667 27.91 21.27 -14.04
N THR A 668 27.24 20.37 -14.79
CA THR A 668 26.95 19.00 -14.34
C THR A 668 28.22 18.20 -14.07
N GLU A 669 29.24 18.33 -14.94
CA GLU A 669 30.55 17.68 -14.76
C GLU A 669 31.31 18.20 -13.55
N VAL A 670 31.29 19.52 -13.30
CA VAL A 670 31.92 20.14 -12.13
C VAL A 670 31.24 19.62 -10.83
N LEU A 671 29.92 19.52 -10.80
CA LEU A 671 29.20 18.97 -9.66
C LEU A 671 29.51 17.48 -9.46
N ALA A 672 29.51 16.68 -10.52
CA ALA A 672 29.74 15.24 -10.46
C ALA A 672 31.16 14.90 -10.00
N ASN A 673 32.17 15.63 -10.52
CA ASN A 673 33.58 15.41 -10.21
C ASN A 673 34.07 16.22 -9.00
N LYS A 674 33.20 17.08 -8.41
CA LYS A 674 33.56 18.01 -7.31
C LYS A 674 34.72 18.92 -7.64
N ALA A 675 34.87 19.32 -8.93
CA ALA A 675 35.94 20.17 -9.44
C ALA A 675 35.66 21.66 -9.17
N TYR A 676 35.57 22.05 -7.89
CA TYR A 676 35.11 23.37 -7.45
C TYR A 676 36.05 24.52 -7.78
N ASP A 677 37.31 24.23 -8.16
CA ASP A 677 38.28 25.18 -8.71
C ASP A 677 37.77 25.83 -10.02
N GLN A 678 36.98 25.12 -10.83
CA GLN A 678 36.43 25.63 -12.08
C GLN A 678 35.13 26.45 -11.89
N THR A 679 34.54 26.46 -10.69
CA THR A 679 33.26 27.12 -10.41
C THR A 679 33.27 28.60 -10.77
N ASP A 680 34.33 29.36 -10.40
CA ASP A 680 34.37 30.80 -10.62
C ASP A 680 34.51 31.18 -12.11
N ALA A 681 35.13 30.33 -12.92
CA ALA A 681 35.18 30.48 -14.37
C ALA A 681 33.77 30.28 -14.98
N LEU A 682 33.09 29.20 -14.61
CA LEU A 682 31.72 28.92 -15.08
C LEU A 682 30.72 30.00 -14.66
N LEU A 683 30.85 30.53 -13.44
CA LEU A 683 30.00 31.62 -12.97
C LEU A 683 30.18 32.89 -13.82
N ARG A 684 31.40 33.18 -14.29
CA ARG A 684 31.70 34.31 -15.21
C ARG A 684 31.10 34.02 -16.60
N GLU A 685 31.36 32.85 -17.17
CA GLU A 685 30.79 32.46 -18.47
C GLU A 685 29.23 32.54 -18.45
N GLY A 686 28.59 32.06 -17.37
CA GLY A 686 27.14 32.20 -17.20
C GLY A 686 26.65 33.65 -17.09
N ALA A 687 27.45 34.56 -16.49
CA ALA A 687 27.12 35.98 -16.47
C ALA A 687 27.19 36.63 -17.86
N LEU A 688 28.18 36.24 -18.66
CA LEU A 688 28.28 36.69 -20.05
C LEU A 688 27.11 36.21 -20.91
N LEU A 689 26.76 34.93 -20.77
CA LEU A 689 25.58 34.37 -21.47
C LEU A 689 24.30 35.10 -21.09
N LYS A 690 24.10 35.40 -19.80
CA LYS A 690 22.96 36.19 -19.32
C LYS A 690 22.89 37.55 -20.01
N GLY A 691 24.04 38.21 -20.24
CA GLY A 691 24.12 39.44 -20.99
C GLY A 691 23.69 39.27 -22.45
N LYS A 692 24.20 38.23 -23.14
CA LYS A 692 23.81 37.93 -24.53
C LYS A 692 22.27 37.70 -24.67
N ILE A 693 21.68 36.95 -23.76
CA ILE A 693 20.23 36.71 -23.73
C ILE A 693 19.47 38.06 -23.54
N SER A 694 19.96 38.92 -22.67
CA SER A 694 19.36 40.25 -22.41
C SER A 694 19.39 41.12 -23.67
N THR A 695 20.49 41.13 -24.43
CA THR A 695 20.61 41.86 -25.68
C THR A 695 19.64 41.35 -26.71
N LEU A 696 19.57 40.03 -26.93
CA LEU A 696 18.64 39.41 -27.88
C LEU A 696 17.17 39.69 -27.52
N ARG A 697 16.86 39.71 -26.21
CA ARG A 697 15.50 40.06 -25.76
C ARG A 697 15.16 41.51 -26.07
N LYS A 698 16.08 42.44 -25.89
CA LYS A 698 15.87 43.84 -26.22
C LYS A 698 15.66 44.02 -27.74
N GLU A 699 16.51 43.43 -28.56
CA GLU A 699 16.38 43.45 -30.01
C GLU A 699 15.02 42.90 -30.48
N GLN A 700 14.53 41.82 -29.87
CA GLN A 700 13.22 41.30 -30.22
C GLN A 700 12.06 42.23 -29.79
N MET A 701 12.19 42.95 -28.67
CA MET A 701 11.21 43.96 -28.27
C MET A 701 11.18 45.15 -29.26
N ASP A 702 12.33 45.59 -29.71
CA ASP A 702 12.43 46.68 -30.73
C ASP A 702 11.73 46.25 -32.03
N ARG A 703 11.92 45.00 -32.50
CA ARG A 703 11.25 44.44 -33.69
C ARG A 703 9.72 44.37 -33.55
N ILE A 704 9.20 44.11 -32.35
CA ILE A 704 7.75 44.15 -32.09
C ILE A 704 7.22 45.58 -32.26
N GLN A 705 7.96 46.59 -31.80
CA GLN A 705 7.57 48.00 -31.93
C GLN A 705 7.58 48.47 -33.38
N GLU A 706 8.55 47.99 -34.17
CA GLU A 706 8.66 48.28 -35.63
C GLU A 706 7.62 47.54 -36.48
N ARG A 707 6.78 46.66 -35.88
CA ARG A 707 5.75 45.85 -36.55
C ARG A 707 6.29 44.88 -37.61
N ASP A 708 7.54 44.48 -37.50
CA ASP A 708 8.24 43.58 -38.45
C ASP A 708 8.05 42.07 -38.15
N VAL A 709 7.33 41.72 -37.08
CA VAL A 709 7.22 40.34 -36.61
C VAL A 709 5.82 39.96 -36.13
N ASN A 710 5.51 38.65 -36.15
CA ASN A 710 4.27 38.14 -35.59
C ASN A 710 4.29 38.29 -34.06
N VAL A 711 3.33 39.05 -33.53
CA VAL A 711 3.26 39.40 -32.09
C VAL A 711 3.11 38.16 -31.20
N LYS A 712 2.24 37.19 -31.59
CA LYS A 712 2.02 35.98 -30.77
C LYS A 712 3.29 35.11 -30.63
N ALA A 713 3.95 34.81 -31.75
CA ALA A 713 5.20 34.07 -31.75
C ALA A 713 6.30 34.81 -30.99
N SER A 714 6.40 36.13 -31.16
CA SER A 714 7.35 36.99 -30.48
C SER A 714 7.14 37.02 -28.94
N MET A 715 5.90 37.03 -28.48
CA MET A 715 5.59 36.98 -27.02
C MET A 715 6.05 35.67 -26.39
N VAL A 716 5.82 34.51 -27.06
CA VAL A 716 6.31 33.22 -26.58
C VAL A 716 7.84 33.20 -26.59
N TYR A 717 8.46 33.72 -27.65
CA TYR A 717 9.91 33.80 -27.74
C TYR A 717 10.52 34.69 -26.66
N LEU A 718 9.96 35.87 -26.37
CA LEU A 718 10.39 36.73 -25.27
C LEU A 718 10.28 36.02 -23.92
N ASN A 719 9.21 35.23 -23.71
CA ASN A 719 9.08 34.42 -22.52
C ASN A 719 10.18 33.37 -22.45
N VAL A 720 10.49 32.66 -23.54
CA VAL A 720 11.60 31.69 -23.61
C VAL A 720 12.91 32.36 -23.23
N LEU A 721 13.20 33.53 -23.78
CA LEU A 721 14.45 34.27 -23.45
C LEU A 721 14.47 34.71 -21.99
N GLN A 722 13.36 35.25 -21.46
CA GLN A 722 13.28 35.65 -20.06
C GLN A 722 13.52 34.48 -19.11
N GLU A 723 12.83 33.37 -19.32
CA GLU A 723 12.98 32.20 -18.44
C GLU A 723 14.33 31.50 -18.61
N SER A 724 14.93 31.56 -19.81
CA SER A 724 16.30 31.10 -20.03
C SER A 724 17.29 31.94 -19.22
N GLN A 725 17.09 33.26 -19.13
CA GLN A 725 17.91 34.16 -18.32
C GLN A 725 17.78 33.85 -16.81
N GLU A 726 16.58 33.55 -16.33
CA GLU A 726 16.33 33.13 -14.95
C GLU A 726 16.98 31.75 -14.68
N LEU A 727 16.86 30.82 -15.62
CA LEU A 727 17.47 29.49 -15.51
C LEU A 727 19.00 29.57 -15.34
N VAL A 728 19.67 30.49 -16.09
CA VAL A 728 21.10 30.80 -15.88
C VAL A 728 21.37 31.29 -14.46
N SER A 729 20.50 32.11 -13.90
CA SER A 729 20.66 32.60 -12.52
C SER A 729 20.57 31.47 -11.51
N TYR A 730 19.59 30.59 -11.65
CA TYR A 730 19.37 29.50 -10.69
C TYR A 730 20.45 28.41 -10.74
N TRP A 731 20.94 27.98 -11.94
CA TRP A 731 22.02 27.01 -11.96
C TRP A 731 23.34 27.59 -11.43
N ARG A 732 23.57 28.89 -11.56
CA ARG A 732 24.70 29.57 -10.93
C ARG A 732 24.59 29.59 -9.40
N HIS A 733 23.38 29.82 -8.87
CA HIS A 733 23.11 29.72 -7.42
C HIS A 733 23.34 28.30 -6.91
N LEU A 734 22.92 27.29 -7.67
CA LEU A 734 23.10 25.88 -7.34
C LEU A 734 24.60 25.53 -7.25
N LEU A 735 25.44 25.93 -8.22
CA LEU A 735 26.87 25.70 -8.19
C LEU A 735 27.53 26.30 -6.96
N ARG A 736 27.18 27.53 -6.59
CA ARG A 736 27.66 28.18 -5.37
C ARG A 736 27.23 27.45 -4.12
N ALA A 737 25.97 27.06 -4.07
CA ALA A 737 25.39 26.38 -2.94
C ALA A 737 26.09 25.03 -2.71
N ASP A 738 26.28 24.24 -3.76
CA ASP A 738 26.95 22.94 -3.64
C ASP A 738 28.42 23.11 -3.21
N ARG A 739 29.18 24.02 -3.82
CA ARG A 739 30.55 24.29 -3.38
C ARG A 739 30.61 24.58 -1.88
N MET A 740 29.74 25.44 -1.37
CA MET A 740 29.76 25.85 0.05
C MET A 740 29.17 24.76 0.99
N PHE A 741 28.32 23.91 0.47
CA PHE A 741 27.77 22.78 1.23
C PHE A 741 28.82 21.65 1.35
N GLN A 742 29.55 21.38 0.26
CA GLN A 742 30.51 20.27 0.18
C GLN A 742 31.88 20.60 0.80
N THR A 743 32.33 21.87 0.74
CA THR A 743 33.61 22.29 1.28
C THR A 743 33.49 22.71 2.74
N ASP A 744 34.40 22.26 3.57
CA ASP A 744 34.52 22.76 4.94
C ASP A 744 35.13 24.16 4.88
N LEU A 745 34.54 25.14 5.53
CA LEU A 745 35.13 26.44 5.69
C LEU A 745 36.44 26.24 6.47
N LYS A 746 37.59 26.51 5.81
CA LYS A 746 38.88 26.58 6.54
C LYS A 746 38.68 27.57 7.68
N LYS A 747 38.82 27.10 8.93
CA LYS A 747 38.94 27.94 10.12
C LYS A 747 40.06 28.92 9.99
#